data_382fd0ce726d3284627e0f14114d8f9b
#
_entry.id   382fd0ce726d3284627e0f14114d8f9b
#
_cell.length_a   1.000
_cell.length_b   1.000
_cell.length_c   1.000
_cell.angle_alpha   90.00
_cell.angle_beta   90.00
_cell.angle_gamma   90.00
#
_symmetry.space_group_name_H-M   'P 1'
#
loop_
_entity.id
_entity.type
_entity.pdbx_description
1 polymer ?
#
loop_
_entity_poly.entity_id
_entity_poly.type
_entity_poly.pdbx_seq_one_letter_code
_entity_poly.pdbx_strand_id
1 'polypeptide(L)'
;MMEFGQPLALWTGLAIGLPIIAHLAYQRIAHKVSFSSLRFLRSSSIPRTGRRKPSDWLLLILRILLFILLTLLLADPYWQEPDLENPLSSGSSQSIFVIDCSPSMSGWGAWDEMIKEVGVRLQNSADETFGLLAIQKGALTEWAVGTKKEALLKAIEELTPQSSAIGIQTLIDRSADLFSAQAGLKKVICVSDFQKSSWQDVAGSLGEDGITIELLPVGHGEAPWSNRSFNRSIVDARVAPLGTEKVRVWTALRNWEDQRSDINVSIFAGGAVRQSIETSLPPLGSQQVQFILPAQDFAQATVSIDQTDDYTLDDNQSLWVLPPLPRSFGFWKNQNPKDSDSLEQQFLRAAMESAGDGTWHRWQENKERANEVRMGITGPPIELLLVLGLSEWFEEEGLSIALDSHLQGGGIVLITPPDDSFVAMNQVFKESGMLSFTFGGINRTMPGLDPFRFEVLAEKSELSRVFSGDSARDLYLSQIKQFITVQEDESLEVPLRDRSGKPLVLVRSFPSGGRLIFFTFRMFPQWTDLPMRNSFLPLLVELCALNQKQDSIGGAIRLQAGEAMEIGDNPVDTQSLGLFQMGEKRIEIVHPLVESMPEVINQNELTEALVGNSSSVPTGLSVNQVRAQSGIPLWPWFALASAILMVSEMILSAPISSPLISKESANG
;
A
#
# COMPACT_ATOMS: atom_id res chain seq x y z
N MET A 1 -17.62 -15.06 -40.22
CA MET A 1 -18.71 -15.77 -39.52
C MET A 1 -19.37 -14.80 -38.57
N MET A 2 -20.70 -14.84 -38.35
CA MET A 2 -21.34 -13.93 -37.40
C MET A 2 -21.28 -14.58 -36.02
N GLU A 3 -20.67 -13.89 -35.08
CA GLU A 3 -20.54 -14.33 -33.68
C GLU A 3 -21.15 -13.29 -32.73
N PHE A 4 -21.34 -13.65 -31.47
CA PHE A 4 -21.98 -12.80 -30.47
C PHE A 4 -21.05 -12.55 -29.29
N GLY A 5 -20.84 -11.28 -28.94
CA GLY A 5 -20.04 -10.86 -27.78
C GLY A 5 -20.70 -11.22 -26.46
N GLN A 6 -22.04 -11.24 -26.42
CA GLN A 6 -22.83 -11.58 -25.23
C GLN A 6 -23.92 -12.61 -25.57
N PRO A 7 -23.58 -13.89 -25.76
CA PRO A 7 -24.54 -14.92 -26.18
C PRO A 7 -25.70 -15.14 -25.18
N LEU A 8 -25.47 -14.87 -23.88
CA LEU A 8 -26.53 -14.95 -22.87
C LEU A 8 -27.64 -13.92 -23.08
N ALA A 9 -27.34 -12.79 -23.73
CA ALA A 9 -28.34 -11.77 -24.05
C ALA A 9 -29.41 -12.29 -25.04
N LEU A 10 -29.17 -13.36 -25.80
CA LEU A 10 -30.16 -14.00 -26.68
C LEU A 10 -31.40 -14.54 -25.90
N TRP A 11 -31.26 -14.83 -24.62
CA TRP A 11 -32.40 -15.20 -23.77
C TRP A 11 -33.43 -14.07 -23.60
N THR A 12 -33.04 -12.80 -23.82
CA THR A 12 -33.98 -11.68 -23.85
C THR A 12 -34.99 -11.81 -25.01
N GLY A 13 -34.70 -12.63 -26.02
CA GLY A 13 -35.59 -12.96 -27.10
C GLY A 13 -36.92 -13.59 -26.65
N LEU A 14 -36.99 -14.16 -25.45
CA LEU A 14 -38.27 -14.61 -24.87
C LEU A 14 -39.27 -13.46 -24.72
N ALA A 15 -38.80 -12.20 -24.63
CA ALA A 15 -39.65 -11.01 -24.58
C ALA A 15 -40.45 -10.77 -25.88
N ILE A 16 -40.10 -11.44 -27.01
CA ILE A 16 -40.89 -11.42 -28.24
C ILE A 16 -42.31 -11.97 -28.00
N GLY A 17 -42.51 -12.82 -27.00
CA GLY A 17 -43.83 -13.28 -26.58
C GLY A 17 -44.76 -12.18 -26.08
N LEU A 18 -44.22 -11.06 -25.54
CA LEU A 18 -45.02 -9.99 -24.96
C LEU A 18 -45.93 -9.26 -25.98
N PRO A 19 -45.45 -8.82 -27.16
CA PRO A 19 -46.32 -8.24 -28.20
C PRO A 19 -47.39 -9.21 -28.67
N ILE A 20 -47.06 -10.51 -28.78
CA ILE A 20 -48.00 -11.54 -29.22
C ILE A 20 -49.11 -11.71 -28.17
N ILE A 21 -48.75 -11.87 -26.92
CA ILE A 21 -49.69 -12.00 -25.80
C ILE A 21 -50.57 -10.75 -25.70
N ALA A 22 -49.96 -9.55 -25.79
CA ALA A 22 -50.70 -8.30 -25.76
C ALA A 22 -51.68 -8.17 -26.92
N HIS A 23 -51.31 -8.62 -28.12
CA HIS A 23 -52.17 -8.62 -29.29
C HIS A 23 -53.36 -9.60 -29.14
N LEU A 24 -53.10 -10.78 -28.58
CA LEU A 24 -54.15 -11.78 -28.30
C LEU A 24 -55.03 -11.37 -27.14
N ALA A 25 -54.51 -10.73 -26.11
CA ALA A 25 -55.24 -10.30 -24.92
C ALA A 25 -56.07 -9.02 -25.16
N TYR A 26 -55.81 -8.27 -26.24
CA TYR A 26 -56.54 -7.04 -26.54
C TYR A 26 -57.96 -7.33 -27.00
N GLN A 27 -58.86 -7.56 -26.05
CA GLN A 27 -60.32 -7.63 -26.29
C GLN A 27 -60.84 -6.19 -26.23
N ARG A 28 -61.47 -5.76 -27.34
CA ARG A 28 -62.19 -4.47 -27.35
C ARG A 28 -63.34 -4.57 -26.36
N ILE A 29 -63.26 -3.84 -25.27
CA ILE A 29 -64.37 -3.69 -24.34
C ILE A 29 -65.43 -2.87 -25.07
N ALA A 30 -66.50 -3.55 -25.55
CA ALA A 30 -67.68 -2.86 -26.07
C ALA A 30 -68.41 -2.24 -24.90
N HIS A 31 -68.42 -0.91 -24.79
CA HIS A 31 -69.31 -0.22 -23.87
C HIS A 31 -70.74 -0.51 -24.23
N LYS A 32 -71.41 -1.26 -23.40
CA LYS A 32 -72.89 -1.43 -23.49
C LYS A 32 -73.54 -0.14 -22.94
N VAL A 33 -74.05 0.69 -23.85
CA VAL A 33 -74.91 1.81 -23.50
C VAL A 33 -76.34 1.28 -23.46
N SER A 34 -76.99 1.39 -22.30
CA SER A 34 -78.39 1.03 -22.13
C SER A 34 -79.29 2.08 -22.80
N PHE A 35 -79.95 1.70 -23.89
CA PHE A 35 -80.94 2.54 -24.55
C PHE A 35 -82.31 2.25 -23.98
N SER A 36 -83.04 3.28 -23.62
CA SER A 36 -84.35 3.18 -22.94
C SER A 36 -85.49 2.82 -23.89
N SER A 37 -85.37 2.88 -25.21
CA SER A 37 -86.40 2.45 -26.17
C SER A 37 -85.84 2.11 -27.55
N LEU A 38 -86.10 0.89 -28.05
CA LEU A 38 -85.77 0.43 -29.39
C LEU A 38 -86.82 0.71 -30.44
N ARG A 39 -87.94 1.43 -30.08
CA ARG A 39 -89.15 1.54 -30.90
C ARG A 39 -88.97 2.38 -32.19
N PHE A 40 -87.88 3.09 -32.36
CA PHE A 40 -87.61 3.90 -33.53
C PHE A 40 -86.41 3.48 -34.34
N LEU A 41 -85.73 2.36 -34.00
CA LEU A 41 -84.67 1.82 -34.82
C LEU A 41 -85.25 1.01 -36.00
N ARG A 42 -85.42 1.64 -37.14
CA ARG A 42 -85.57 0.94 -38.37
C ARG A 42 -84.39 0.04 -38.63
N SER A 43 -84.57 -1.21 -39.00
CA SER A 43 -83.52 -2.12 -39.39
C SER A 43 -82.76 -1.57 -40.63
N SER A 44 -81.78 -0.83 -40.36
CA SER A 44 -80.79 -0.49 -41.38
C SER A 44 -79.77 -1.63 -41.45
N SER A 45 -79.74 -2.27 -42.61
CA SER A 45 -78.73 -3.25 -42.91
C SER A 45 -77.33 -2.53 -43.01
N ILE A 46 -76.71 -2.33 -41.84
CA ILE A 46 -75.32 -1.91 -41.80
C ILE A 46 -74.49 -3.10 -42.23
N PRO A 47 -73.80 -3.05 -43.39
CA PRO A 47 -72.94 -4.13 -43.78
C PRO A 47 -71.86 -4.31 -42.69
N ARG A 48 -71.84 -5.47 -42.06
CA ARG A 48 -70.75 -5.87 -41.15
C ARG A 48 -69.51 -6.12 -42.00
N THR A 49 -68.90 -5.08 -42.52
CA THR A 49 -67.55 -5.14 -43.05
C THR A 49 -66.57 -5.04 -41.90
N GLY A 50 -66.55 -6.10 -41.09
CA GLY A 50 -65.47 -6.33 -40.17
C GLY A 50 -64.20 -6.74 -40.94
N ARG A 51 -63.77 -5.93 -41.89
CA ARG A 51 -62.44 -6.06 -42.46
C ARG A 51 -61.46 -5.75 -41.35
N ARG A 52 -60.78 -6.78 -40.82
CA ARG A 52 -59.58 -6.64 -40.04
C ARG A 52 -58.66 -5.69 -40.82
N LYS A 53 -58.43 -4.50 -40.33
CA LYS A 53 -57.57 -3.55 -41.02
C LYS A 53 -56.18 -4.18 -41.19
N PRO A 54 -55.59 -4.21 -42.40
CA PRO A 54 -54.23 -4.73 -42.59
C PRO A 54 -53.19 -4.12 -41.67
N SER A 55 -53.48 -2.91 -41.17
CA SER A 55 -52.64 -2.16 -40.24
C SER A 55 -52.36 -2.86 -38.93
N ASP A 56 -53.30 -3.66 -38.40
CA ASP A 56 -53.12 -4.30 -37.07
C ASP A 56 -52.13 -5.47 -37.13
N TRP A 57 -52.08 -6.17 -38.26
CA TRP A 57 -51.08 -7.20 -38.51
C TRP A 57 -49.71 -6.65 -38.80
N LEU A 58 -49.66 -5.54 -39.54
CA LEU A 58 -48.42 -4.87 -39.85
C LEU A 58 -47.77 -4.32 -38.58
N LEU A 59 -48.53 -3.70 -37.68
CA LEU A 59 -48.06 -3.23 -36.41
C LEU A 59 -47.54 -4.35 -35.50
N LEU A 60 -48.20 -5.50 -35.50
CA LEU A 60 -47.71 -6.66 -34.71
C LEU A 60 -46.36 -7.16 -35.27
N ILE A 61 -46.24 -7.29 -36.60
CA ILE A 61 -45.00 -7.71 -37.24
C ILE A 61 -43.87 -6.71 -36.93
N LEU A 62 -44.17 -5.40 -36.98
CA LEU A 62 -43.22 -4.35 -36.69
C LEU A 62 -42.68 -4.42 -35.26
N ARG A 63 -43.56 -4.69 -34.29
CA ARG A 63 -43.18 -4.88 -32.88
C ARG A 63 -42.34 -6.13 -32.67
N ILE A 64 -42.72 -7.25 -33.28
CA ILE A 64 -41.91 -8.46 -33.19
C ILE A 64 -40.53 -8.23 -33.77
N LEU A 65 -40.42 -7.57 -34.92
CA LEU A 65 -39.14 -7.26 -35.57
C LEU A 65 -38.29 -6.32 -34.70
N LEU A 66 -38.91 -5.33 -34.06
CA LEU A 66 -38.24 -4.43 -33.12
C LEU A 66 -37.63 -5.19 -31.94
N PHE A 67 -38.39 -6.14 -31.34
CA PHE A 67 -37.87 -6.97 -30.23
C PHE A 67 -36.73 -7.87 -30.68
N ILE A 68 -36.80 -8.42 -31.90
CA ILE A 68 -35.69 -9.22 -32.47
C ILE A 68 -34.45 -8.37 -32.64
N LEU A 69 -34.59 -7.16 -33.21
CA LEU A 69 -33.45 -6.27 -33.40
C LEU A 69 -32.86 -5.80 -32.08
N LEU A 70 -33.70 -5.54 -31.07
CA LEU A 70 -33.24 -5.16 -29.73
C LEU A 70 -32.48 -6.32 -29.05
N THR A 71 -32.96 -7.55 -29.20
CA THR A 71 -32.26 -8.74 -28.71
C THR A 71 -30.92 -8.93 -29.37
N LEU A 72 -30.84 -8.73 -30.70
CA LEU A 72 -29.59 -8.79 -31.45
C LEU A 72 -28.64 -7.66 -31.05
N LEU A 73 -29.16 -6.46 -30.78
CA LEU A 73 -28.37 -5.34 -30.30
C LEU A 73 -27.71 -5.64 -28.94
N LEU A 74 -28.47 -6.23 -28.00
CA LEU A 74 -27.96 -6.62 -26.67
C LEU A 74 -26.98 -7.79 -26.74
N ALA A 75 -27.09 -8.66 -27.76
CA ALA A 75 -26.18 -9.79 -27.97
C ALA A 75 -24.83 -9.37 -28.56
N ASP A 76 -24.66 -8.10 -28.93
CA ASP A 76 -23.44 -7.51 -29.51
C ASP A 76 -22.87 -8.36 -30.67
N PRO A 77 -23.60 -8.46 -31.80
CA PRO A 77 -23.15 -9.24 -32.94
C PRO A 77 -22.02 -8.55 -33.68
N TYR A 78 -21.03 -9.32 -34.05
CA TYR A 78 -19.90 -8.87 -34.86
C TYR A 78 -19.63 -9.84 -36.00
N TRP A 79 -19.14 -9.30 -37.12
CA TRP A 79 -18.73 -10.07 -38.28
C TRP A 79 -17.25 -10.38 -38.17
N GLN A 80 -16.93 -11.66 -38.00
CA GLN A 80 -15.56 -12.13 -38.11
C GLN A 80 -15.36 -12.50 -39.59
N GLU A 81 -14.48 -11.79 -40.25
CA GLU A 81 -14.03 -12.25 -41.58
C GLU A 81 -13.42 -13.64 -41.37
N PRO A 82 -13.79 -14.64 -42.22
CA PRO A 82 -13.05 -15.89 -42.21
C PRO A 82 -11.61 -15.51 -42.49
N ASP A 83 -10.69 -15.95 -41.63
CA ASP A 83 -9.25 -15.76 -41.79
C ASP A 83 -8.86 -16.10 -43.23
N LEU A 84 -8.94 -15.12 -44.11
CA LEU A 84 -8.10 -15.08 -45.28
C LEU A 84 -6.72 -14.99 -44.65
N GLU A 85 -5.96 -16.08 -44.71
CA GLU A 85 -4.60 -16.24 -44.26
C GLU A 85 -3.90 -14.88 -44.25
N ASN A 86 -3.95 -14.19 -43.09
CA ASN A 86 -3.23 -12.95 -42.95
C ASN A 86 -1.76 -13.40 -43.08
N PRO A 87 -1.00 -12.90 -44.04
CA PRO A 87 0.40 -13.28 -44.17
C PRO A 87 1.23 -12.89 -42.92
N LEU A 88 0.61 -12.21 -41.95
CA LEU A 88 1.13 -11.93 -40.61
C LEU A 88 0.92 -13.10 -39.61
N SER A 89 0.06 -14.10 -39.91
CA SER A 89 -0.17 -15.26 -39.04
C SER A 89 0.82 -16.41 -39.22
N SER A 90 1.82 -16.26 -40.10
CA SER A 90 2.95 -17.19 -40.20
C SER A 90 4.08 -16.89 -39.18
N GLY A 91 3.93 -15.88 -38.36
CA GLY A 91 4.81 -15.65 -37.20
C GLY A 91 4.35 -16.48 -35.99
N SER A 92 5.21 -17.32 -35.46
CA SER A 92 4.94 -18.04 -34.20
C SER A 92 4.57 -17.02 -33.11
N SER A 93 3.49 -17.27 -32.38
CA SER A 93 3.15 -16.49 -31.19
C SER A 93 4.28 -16.58 -30.17
N GLN A 94 4.68 -15.45 -29.59
CA GLN A 94 5.74 -15.36 -28.61
C GLN A 94 5.15 -14.95 -27.26
N SER A 95 5.39 -15.76 -26.23
CA SER A 95 4.91 -15.47 -24.88
C SER A 95 6.06 -15.49 -23.87
N ILE A 96 6.06 -14.55 -22.95
CA ILE A 96 7.02 -14.46 -21.86
C ILE A 96 6.29 -14.61 -20.54
N PHE A 97 6.66 -15.59 -19.75
CA PHE A 97 6.23 -15.72 -18.38
C PHE A 97 7.05 -14.80 -17.49
N VAL A 98 6.42 -13.90 -16.80
CA VAL A 98 6.98 -13.10 -15.71
C VAL A 98 6.52 -13.75 -14.40
N ILE A 99 7.44 -14.44 -13.74
CA ILE A 99 7.15 -15.18 -12.51
C ILE A 99 7.48 -14.32 -11.30
N ASP A 100 6.47 -14.06 -10.50
CA ASP A 100 6.63 -13.47 -9.19
C ASP A 100 7.22 -14.50 -8.23
N CYS A 101 8.36 -14.18 -7.65
CA CYS A 101 9.02 -14.99 -6.63
C CYS A 101 9.04 -14.28 -5.27
N SER A 102 8.14 -13.32 -5.03
CA SER A 102 8.01 -12.61 -3.76
C SER A 102 7.76 -13.55 -2.58
N PRO A 103 8.03 -13.14 -1.35
CA PRO A 103 7.81 -13.97 -0.16
C PRO A 103 6.36 -14.46 -0.07
N SER A 104 5.39 -13.62 -0.42
CA SER A 104 3.95 -13.92 -0.37
C SER A 104 3.56 -15.14 -1.22
N MET A 105 4.28 -15.40 -2.30
CA MET A 105 4.08 -16.59 -3.15
C MET A 105 4.32 -17.92 -2.43
N SER A 106 4.99 -17.93 -1.27
CA SER A 106 5.16 -19.14 -0.45
C SER A 106 3.91 -19.53 0.34
N GLY A 107 2.95 -18.59 0.46
CA GLY A 107 1.70 -18.80 1.19
C GLY A 107 0.54 -19.22 0.30
N TRP A 108 -0.56 -19.61 0.93
CA TRP A 108 -1.87 -19.87 0.30
C TRP A 108 -1.85 -20.85 -0.88
N GLY A 109 -0.79 -21.67 -0.98
CA GLY A 109 -0.62 -22.63 -2.09
C GLY A 109 -0.30 -21.98 -3.45
N ALA A 110 0.03 -20.68 -3.47
CA ALA A 110 0.26 -19.91 -4.69
C ALA A 110 1.42 -20.48 -5.51
N TRP A 111 2.47 -20.93 -4.86
CA TRP A 111 3.65 -21.50 -5.53
C TRP A 111 3.33 -22.80 -6.28
N ASP A 112 2.65 -23.72 -5.64
CA ASP A 112 2.27 -25.01 -6.26
C ASP A 112 1.28 -24.81 -7.40
N GLU A 113 0.34 -23.88 -7.23
CA GLU A 113 -0.61 -23.51 -8.28
C GLU A 113 0.12 -22.87 -9.48
N MET A 114 1.08 -21.98 -9.24
CA MET A 114 1.91 -21.38 -10.29
C MET A 114 2.64 -22.43 -11.10
N ILE A 115 3.34 -23.36 -10.46
CA ILE A 115 4.07 -24.45 -11.14
C ILE A 115 3.13 -25.25 -12.03
N LYS A 116 1.94 -25.60 -11.50
CA LYS A 116 0.94 -26.38 -12.22
C LYS A 116 0.38 -25.61 -13.42
N GLU A 117 -0.08 -24.37 -13.22
CA GLU A 117 -0.69 -23.57 -14.28
C GLU A 117 0.28 -23.23 -15.42
N VAL A 118 1.51 -22.83 -15.10
CA VAL A 118 2.54 -22.56 -16.10
C VAL A 118 2.94 -23.85 -16.82
N GLY A 119 3.07 -24.97 -16.09
CA GLY A 119 3.37 -26.27 -16.66
C GLY A 119 2.31 -26.75 -17.65
N VAL A 120 1.02 -26.62 -17.32
CA VAL A 120 -0.10 -26.96 -18.19
C VAL A 120 -0.08 -26.10 -19.46
N ARG A 121 0.17 -24.79 -19.36
CA ARG A 121 0.23 -23.89 -20.50
C ARG A 121 1.38 -24.23 -21.44
N LEU A 122 2.56 -24.50 -20.89
CA LEU A 122 3.72 -24.92 -21.69
C LEU A 122 3.48 -26.21 -22.47
N GLN A 123 2.75 -27.17 -21.89
CA GLN A 123 2.45 -28.46 -22.53
C GLN A 123 1.39 -28.35 -23.62
N ASN A 124 0.35 -27.53 -23.39
CA ASN A 124 -0.82 -27.48 -24.26
C ASN A 124 -0.70 -26.57 -25.50
N SER A 125 0.28 -25.68 -25.56
CA SER A 125 0.45 -24.71 -26.66
C SER A 125 1.47 -25.23 -27.69
N ALA A 126 1.00 -25.82 -28.79
CA ALA A 126 1.89 -26.46 -29.77
C ALA A 126 2.68 -25.46 -30.61
N ASP A 127 2.03 -24.34 -31.01
CA ASP A 127 2.57 -23.36 -31.98
C ASP A 127 3.12 -22.07 -31.34
N GLU A 128 3.28 -22.04 -30.03
CA GLU A 128 3.72 -20.89 -29.26
C GLU A 128 5.15 -21.09 -28.75
N THR A 129 5.97 -20.05 -28.86
CA THR A 129 7.33 -20.02 -28.32
C THR A 129 7.34 -19.24 -27.00
N PHE A 130 8.01 -19.81 -26.00
CA PHE A 130 8.02 -19.26 -24.65
C PHE A 130 9.39 -18.76 -24.22
N GLY A 131 9.39 -17.69 -23.42
CA GLY A 131 10.47 -17.22 -22.60
C GLY A 131 10.04 -17.16 -21.13
N LEU A 132 10.97 -16.95 -20.21
CA LEU A 132 10.69 -16.86 -18.79
C LEU A 132 11.60 -15.81 -18.14
N LEU A 133 11.04 -15.03 -17.23
CA LEU A 133 11.71 -14.06 -16.38
C LEU A 133 11.37 -14.29 -14.92
N ALA A 134 12.39 -14.26 -14.07
CA ALA A 134 12.24 -14.32 -12.62
C ALA A 134 13.39 -13.60 -11.92
N ILE A 135 13.23 -13.23 -10.67
CA ILE A 135 14.34 -12.78 -9.82
C ILE A 135 14.63 -13.88 -8.81
N GLN A 136 15.88 -14.34 -8.79
CA GLN A 136 16.38 -15.35 -7.85
C GLN A 136 17.63 -14.85 -7.14
N LYS A 137 17.64 -14.91 -5.81
CA LYS A 137 18.75 -14.43 -4.97
C LYS A 137 19.17 -12.99 -5.30
N GLY A 138 18.18 -12.13 -5.52
CA GLY A 138 18.38 -10.74 -5.87
C GLY A 138 18.90 -10.48 -7.29
N ALA A 139 19.08 -11.51 -8.13
CA ALA A 139 19.55 -11.40 -9.50
C ALA A 139 18.45 -11.75 -10.50
N LEU A 140 18.40 -10.97 -11.59
CA LEU A 140 17.52 -11.26 -12.71
C LEU A 140 17.97 -12.54 -13.42
N THR A 141 17.06 -13.48 -13.58
CA THR A 141 17.25 -14.74 -14.28
C THR A 141 16.30 -14.77 -15.47
N GLU A 142 16.86 -15.01 -16.67
CA GLU A 142 16.09 -14.92 -17.91
C GLU A 142 16.35 -16.12 -18.81
N TRP A 143 15.30 -16.60 -19.45
CA TRP A 143 15.33 -17.60 -20.52
C TRP A 143 14.71 -16.96 -21.76
N ALA A 144 15.49 -16.90 -22.84
CA ALA A 144 15.09 -16.27 -24.08
C ALA A 144 13.84 -16.93 -24.69
N VAL A 145 13.07 -16.16 -25.44
CA VAL A 145 11.96 -16.69 -26.23
C VAL A 145 12.47 -17.72 -27.23
N GLY A 146 11.81 -18.88 -27.31
CA GLY A 146 12.24 -20.03 -28.11
C GLY A 146 13.11 -21.05 -27.37
N THR A 147 13.33 -20.86 -26.08
CA THR A 147 13.93 -21.92 -25.22
C THR A 147 13.05 -23.17 -25.26
N LYS A 148 13.67 -24.34 -25.27
CA LYS A 148 12.95 -25.63 -25.28
C LYS A 148 12.04 -25.75 -24.05
N LYS A 149 10.82 -26.25 -24.27
CA LYS A 149 9.80 -26.39 -23.22
C LYS A 149 10.27 -27.24 -22.02
N GLU A 150 11.04 -28.31 -22.30
CA GLU A 150 11.59 -29.15 -21.25
C GLU A 150 12.62 -28.41 -20.36
N ALA A 151 13.38 -27.49 -20.97
CA ALA A 151 14.31 -26.65 -20.23
C ALA A 151 13.57 -25.58 -19.37
N LEU A 152 12.48 -25.02 -19.88
CA LEU A 152 11.64 -24.10 -19.14
C LEU A 152 10.91 -24.80 -17.97
N LEU A 153 10.37 -26.00 -18.18
CA LEU A 153 9.76 -26.80 -17.12
C LEU A 153 10.76 -27.07 -15.99
N LYS A 154 11.99 -27.51 -16.35
CA LYS A 154 13.03 -27.69 -15.37
C LYS A 154 13.41 -26.41 -14.65
N ALA A 155 13.50 -25.30 -15.38
CA ALA A 155 13.78 -24.00 -14.79
C ALA A 155 12.72 -23.59 -13.75
N ILE A 156 11.43 -23.79 -14.05
CA ILE A 156 10.33 -23.49 -13.13
C ILE A 156 10.40 -24.34 -11.87
N GLU A 157 10.74 -25.63 -11.99
CA GLU A 157 10.94 -26.53 -10.84
C GLU A 157 12.14 -26.13 -9.96
N GLU A 158 13.15 -25.47 -10.53
CA GLU A 158 14.33 -24.98 -9.82
C GLU A 158 14.11 -23.58 -9.17
N LEU A 159 13.07 -22.84 -9.58
CA LEU A 159 12.71 -21.56 -8.95
C LEU A 159 12.19 -21.80 -7.52
N THR A 160 12.40 -20.81 -6.65
CA THR A 160 11.90 -20.83 -5.28
C THR A 160 11.40 -19.45 -4.89
N PRO A 161 10.36 -19.34 -4.04
CA PRO A 161 9.99 -18.08 -3.43
C PRO A 161 11.18 -17.49 -2.69
N GLN A 162 11.37 -16.18 -2.78
CA GLN A 162 12.46 -15.49 -2.10
C GLN A 162 11.98 -15.02 -0.73
N SER A 163 12.90 -14.71 0.17
CA SER A 163 12.56 -14.12 1.47
C SER A 163 12.52 -12.58 1.43
N SER A 164 13.00 -11.99 0.33
CA SER A 164 13.06 -10.55 0.11
C SER A 164 12.00 -10.08 -0.86
N ALA A 165 11.53 -8.85 -0.68
CA ALA A 165 10.67 -8.20 -1.66
C ALA A 165 11.36 -8.12 -3.03
N ILE A 166 10.59 -8.29 -4.10
CA ILE A 166 11.09 -8.35 -5.48
C ILE A 166 10.72 -7.08 -6.22
N GLY A 167 11.64 -6.58 -7.01
CA GLY A 167 11.38 -5.47 -7.92
C GLY A 167 10.59 -5.91 -9.16
N ILE A 168 9.29 -6.09 -9.04
CA ILE A 168 8.38 -6.49 -10.14
C ILE A 168 8.52 -5.54 -11.34
N GLN A 169 8.68 -4.24 -11.10
CA GLN A 169 8.91 -3.24 -12.15
C GLN A 169 10.06 -3.64 -13.07
N THR A 170 11.17 -4.12 -12.52
CA THR A 170 12.34 -4.55 -13.32
C THR A 170 12.00 -5.72 -14.25
N LEU A 171 11.15 -6.65 -13.80
CA LEU A 171 10.69 -7.77 -14.63
C LEU A 171 9.79 -7.29 -15.78
N ILE A 172 8.88 -6.36 -15.48
CA ILE A 172 7.98 -5.78 -16.49
C ILE A 172 8.78 -5.02 -17.57
N ASP A 173 9.69 -4.12 -17.15
CA ASP A 173 10.52 -3.35 -18.08
C ASP A 173 11.38 -4.26 -18.95
N ARG A 174 11.96 -5.30 -18.36
CA ARG A 174 12.81 -6.25 -19.08
C ARG A 174 12.03 -7.15 -20.04
N SER A 175 10.77 -7.42 -19.77
CA SER A 175 9.96 -8.34 -20.58
C SER A 175 9.81 -7.89 -22.03
N ALA A 176 9.71 -6.58 -22.27
CA ALA A 176 9.61 -6.01 -23.61
C ALA A 176 10.87 -6.29 -24.47
N ASP A 177 12.05 -6.26 -23.86
CA ASP A 177 13.33 -6.42 -24.54
C ASP A 177 13.61 -7.86 -25.01
N LEU A 178 12.97 -8.85 -24.39
CA LEU A 178 13.23 -10.27 -24.68
C LEU A 178 12.53 -10.80 -25.93
N PHE A 179 11.58 -10.07 -26.49
CA PHE A 179 10.91 -10.50 -27.70
C PHE A 179 11.84 -10.42 -28.91
N SER A 180 11.81 -11.46 -29.74
CA SER A 180 12.55 -11.44 -30.99
C SER A 180 11.96 -10.43 -31.98
N ALA A 181 12.79 -9.96 -32.93
CA ALA A 181 12.35 -9.04 -34.00
C ALA A 181 11.40 -9.70 -35.01
N GLN A 182 11.09 -10.98 -34.86
CA GLN A 182 10.18 -11.69 -35.79
C GLN A 182 8.76 -11.18 -35.60
N ALA A 183 8.06 -11.03 -36.76
CA ALA A 183 6.65 -10.68 -36.76
C ALA A 183 5.83 -11.81 -36.13
N GLY A 184 4.95 -11.46 -35.15
CA GLY A 184 4.09 -12.40 -34.47
C GLY A 184 3.37 -11.69 -33.34
N LEU A 185 2.37 -12.37 -32.74
CA LEU A 185 1.70 -11.88 -31.55
C LEU A 185 2.67 -11.99 -30.37
N LYS A 186 2.84 -10.88 -29.65
CA LYS A 186 3.68 -10.79 -28.46
C LYS A 186 2.79 -10.74 -27.22
N LYS A 187 3.06 -11.59 -26.24
CA LYS A 187 2.30 -11.67 -25.01
C LYS A 187 3.21 -11.76 -23.79
N VAL A 188 2.94 -10.93 -22.77
CA VAL A 188 3.51 -11.06 -21.44
C VAL A 188 2.46 -11.68 -20.52
N ILE A 189 2.82 -12.77 -19.85
CA ILE A 189 1.96 -13.48 -18.90
C ILE A 189 2.56 -13.27 -17.51
N CYS A 190 1.96 -12.39 -16.72
CA CYS A 190 2.37 -12.14 -15.34
C CYS A 190 1.69 -13.16 -14.43
N VAL A 191 2.50 -13.97 -13.75
CA VAL A 191 2.03 -15.00 -12.83
C VAL A 191 2.40 -14.60 -11.41
N SER A 192 1.41 -14.26 -10.61
CA SER A 192 1.58 -13.73 -9.26
C SER A 192 0.33 -13.95 -8.43
N ASP A 193 0.49 -13.81 -7.15
CA ASP A 193 -0.59 -13.65 -6.19
C ASP A 193 -1.16 -12.21 -6.16
N PHE A 194 -0.56 -11.31 -6.92
CA PHE A 194 -0.94 -9.90 -7.06
C PHE A 194 -1.15 -9.18 -5.74
N GLN A 195 -0.28 -9.45 -4.78
CA GLN A 195 -0.31 -8.73 -3.51
C GLN A 195 -0.08 -7.24 -3.74
N LYS A 196 -0.92 -6.41 -3.11
CA LYS A 196 -0.93 -4.96 -3.31
C LYS A 196 0.43 -4.31 -3.01
N SER A 197 1.13 -4.78 -1.97
CA SER A 197 2.45 -4.29 -1.57
C SER A 197 3.50 -4.36 -2.68
N SER A 198 3.47 -5.41 -3.50
CA SER A 198 4.43 -5.66 -4.58
C SER A 198 4.04 -5.03 -5.91
N TRP A 199 2.73 -4.78 -6.13
CA TRP A 199 2.20 -4.38 -7.43
C TRP A 199 1.62 -2.96 -7.49
N GLN A 200 1.38 -2.28 -6.37
CA GLN A 200 0.71 -0.96 -6.35
C GLN A 200 1.49 0.15 -7.08
N ASP A 201 2.82 0.05 -7.11
CA ASP A 201 3.69 1.07 -7.71
C ASP A 201 4.21 0.64 -9.10
N VAL A 202 3.70 -0.48 -9.63
CA VAL A 202 4.09 -0.98 -10.95
C VAL A 202 3.37 -0.17 -12.01
N ALA A 203 4.15 0.36 -12.96
CA ALA A 203 3.67 1.07 -14.12
C ALA A 203 4.36 0.56 -15.37
N GLY A 204 3.69 0.58 -16.51
CA GLY A 204 4.26 0.08 -17.74
C GLY A 204 3.73 0.77 -18.98
N SER A 205 4.42 0.56 -20.10
CA SER A 205 4.04 1.01 -21.43
C SER A 205 3.91 -0.16 -22.41
N LEU A 206 3.75 -1.37 -21.91
CA LEU A 206 3.72 -2.59 -22.74
C LEU A 206 2.64 -2.53 -23.83
N GLY A 207 1.51 -1.87 -23.55
CA GLY A 207 0.45 -1.67 -24.54
C GLY A 207 0.86 -0.76 -25.70
N GLU A 208 1.76 0.20 -25.49
CA GLU A 208 2.28 1.10 -26.53
C GLU A 208 3.17 0.34 -27.53
N ASP A 209 3.85 -0.71 -27.08
CA ASP A 209 4.70 -1.58 -27.89
C ASP A 209 3.90 -2.68 -28.62
N GLY A 210 2.58 -2.69 -28.53
CA GLY A 210 1.71 -3.69 -29.14
C GLY A 210 1.82 -5.08 -28.46
N ILE A 211 2.26 -5.12 -27.21
CA ILE A 211 2.39 -6.33 -26.40
C ILE A 211 1.08 -6.56 -25.65
N THR A 212 0.53 -7.75 -25.76
CA THR A 212 -0.66 -8.15 -25.00
C THR A 212 -0.27 -8.60 -23.59
N ILE A 213 -0.98 -8.15 -22.56
CA ILE A 213 -0.74 -8.54 -21.18
C ILE A 213 -1.82 -9.51 -20.72
N GLU A 214 -1.42 -10.61 -20.11
CA GLU A 214 -2.30 -11.54 -19.42
C GLU A 214 -1.89 -11.61 -17.95
N LEU A 215 -2.85 -11.41 -17.05
CA LEU A 215 -2.64 -11.53 -15.61
C LEU A 215 -3.18 -12.89 -15.15
N LEU A 216 -2.31 -13.73 -14.60
CA LEU A 216 -2.62 -15.06 -14.12
C LEU A 216 -2.53 -15.08 -12.57
N PRO A 217 -3.66 -14.85 -11.87
CA PRO A 217 -3.68 -14.88 -10.42
C PRO A 217 -3.56 -16.31 -9.89
N VAL A 218 -2.74 -16.50 -8.86
CA VAL A 218 -2.53 -17.78 -8.16
C VAL A 218 -2.66 -17.59 -6.66
N GLY A 219 -3.02 -18.66 -5.93
CA GLY A 219 -3.19 -18.60 -4.47
C GLY A 219 -4.51 -17.98 -4.00
N HIS A 220 -5.52 -17.91 -4.86
CA HIS A 220 -6.83 -17.29 -4.56
C HIS A 220 -7.99 -18.29 -4.48
N GLY A 221 -7.74 -19.58 -4.72
CA GLY A 221 -8.79 -20.60 -4.78
C GLY A 221 -9.85 -20.29 -5.84
N GLU A 222 -11.14 -20.36 -5.46
CA GLU A 222 -12.27 -20.19 -6.40
C GLU A 222 -12.58 -18.71 -6.74
N ALA A 223 -12.02 -17.75 -6.02
CA ALA A 223 -12.30 -16.31 -6.18
C ALA A 223 -11.03 -15.51 -6.49
N PRO A 224 -10.58 -15.52 -7.76
CA PRO A 224 -9.44 -14.68 -8.19
C PRO A 224 -9.69 -13.21 -7.84
N TRP A 225 -8.63 -12.49 -7.45
CA TRP A 225 -8.69 -11.07 -7.09
C TRP A 225 -9.45 -10.74 -5.80
N SER A 226 -9.78 -11.73 -4.97
CA SER A 226 -10.27 -11.50 -3.62
C SER A 226 -9.10 -11.40 -2.63
N ASN A 227 -9.31 -10.64 -1.55
CA ASN A 227 -8.39 -10.69 -0.43
C ASN A 227 -8.31 -12.11 0.11
N ARG A 228 -7.09 -12.51 0.50
CA ARG A 228 -6.82 -13.86 1.00
C ARG A 228 -7.45 -14.09 2.36
N SER A 229 -7.67 -15.34 2.68
CA SER A 229 -8.03 -15.74 4.04
C SER A 229 -6.85 -15.51 4.97
N PHE A 230 -7.17 -15.34 6.18
CA PHE A 230 -6.42 -15.02 7.39
C PHE A 230 -4.89 -15.18 7.39
N ASN A 231 -4.24 -14.18 8.00
CA ASN A 231 -2.85 -14.23 8.39
C ASN A 231 -2.68 -13.65 9.81
N ARG A 232 -1.75 -14.18 10.58
CA ARG A 232 -1.34 -13.71 11.91
C ARG A 232 0.16 -13.64 11.94
N SER A 233 0.70 -12.48 12.14
CA SER A 233 2.13 -12.24 11.97
C SER A 233 2.83 -11.73 13.22
N ILE A 234 4.09 -12.05 13.35
CA ILE A 234 5.03 -11.35 14.22
C ILE A 234 5.50 -10.10 13.48
N VAL A 235 4.99 -8.94 13.91
CA VAL A 235 5.34 -7.65 13.30
C VAL A 235 6.74 -7.21 13.70
N ASP A 236 7.09 -7.46 14.97
CA ASP A 236 8.36 -7.03 15.54
C ASP A 236 8.65 -7.82 16.82
N ALA A 237 9.89 -8.19 17.03
CA ALA A 237 10.36 -8.73 18.30
C ALA A 237 11.70 -8.09 18.65
N ARG A 238 11.84 -7.64 19.91
CA ARG A 238 13.02 -6.89 20.35
C ARG A 238 13.43 -7.30 21.76
N VAL A 239 14.71 -7.13 22.05
CA VAL A 239 15.30 -7.40 23.35
C VAL A 239 15.52 -6.09 24.09
N ALA A 240 15.06 -6.01 25.33
CA ALA A 240 15.35 -4.91 26.22
C ALA A 240 15.96 -5.43 27.54
N PRO A 241 16.88 -4.72 28.16
CA PRO A 241 17.43 -5.13 29.45
C PRO A 241 16.35 -5.08 30.53
N LEU A 242 16.40 -6.04 31.45
CA LEU A 242 15.59 -6.05 32.65
C LEU A 242 16.51 -6.28 33.86
N GLY A 243 17.11 -5.19 34.36
CA GLY A 243 18.19 -5.25 35.32
C GLY A 243 19.48 -5.83 34.74
N THR A 244 20.35 -6.42 35.57
CA THR A 244 21.67 -6.93 35.16
C THR A 244 21.68 -8.39 34.73
N GLU A 245 20.66 -9.17 35.12
CA GLU A 245 20.67 -10.63 34.93
C GLU A 245 19.60 -11.14 33.98
N LYS A 246 18.65 -10.30 33.60
CA LYS A 246 17.51 -10.67 32.75
C LYS A 246 17.38 -9.76 31.57
N VAL A 247 16.78 -10.27 30.53
CA VAL A 247 16.31 -9.52 29.38
C VAL A 247 14.83 -9.73 29.20
N ARG A 248 14.17 -8.70 28.73
CA ARG A 248 12.80 -8.75 28.29
C ARG A 248 12.80 -8.87 26.75
N VAL A 249 12.12 -9.87 26.26
CA VAL A 249 11.82 -9.97 24.83
C VAL A 249 10.41 -9.49 24.64
N TRP A 250 10.28 -8.44 23.89
CA TRP A 250 9.04 -7.76 23.60
C TRP A 250 8.62 -8.09 22.18
N THR A 251 7.39 -8.53 21.96
CA THR A 251 6.91 -9.01 20.67
C THR A 251 5.59 -8.34 20.35
N ALA A 252 5.51 -7.73 19.18
CA ALA A 252 4.30 -7.19 18.61
C ALA A 252 3.71 -8.19 17.61
N LEU A 253 2.44 -8.49 17.77
CA LEU A 253 1.68 -9.42 16.96
C LEU A 253 0.57 -8.68 16.24
N ARG A 254 0.21 -9.11 15.05
CA ARG A 254 -0.90 -8.55 14.29
C ARG A 254 -1.80 -9.64 13.75
N ASN A 255 -3.09 -9.38 13.84
CA ASN A 255 -4.14 -10.14 13.19
C ASN A 255 -4.60 -9.40 11.94
N TRP A 256 -4.55 -10.04 10.79
CA TRP A 256 -5.02 -9.51 9.52
C TRP A 256 -6.44 -9.95 9.17
N GLU A 257 -7.08 -10.73 10.07
CA GLU A 257 -8.47 -11.16 9.93
C GLU A 257 -9.45 -10.14 10.52
N ASP A 258 -10.66 -10.16 10.03
CA ASP A 258 -11.81 -9.41 10.58
C ASP A 258 -12.45 -10.09 11.80
N GLN A 259 -11.92 -11.23 12.22
CA GLN A 259 -12.36 -12.01 13.38
C GLN A 259 -11.28 -12.03 14.46
N ARG A 260 -11.74 -12.19 15.71
CA ARG A 260 -10.85 -12.37 16.85
C ARG A 260 -10.16 -13.74 16.76
N SER A 261 -8.85 -13.75 16.99
CA SER A 261 -8.05 -14.97 16.96
C SER A 261 -7.33 -15.20 18.29
N ASP A 262 -7.54 -16.35 18.92
CA ASP A 262 -6.82 -16.76 20.12
C ASP A 262 -5.60 -17.58 19.68
N ILE A 263 -4.41 -17.14 20.08
CA ILE A 263 -3.14 -17.75 19.68
C ILE A 263 -2.26 -18.03 20.91
N ASN A 264 -1.36 -18.99 20.74
CA ASN A 264 -0.29 -19.25 21.67
C ASN A 264 1.04 -18.84 21.04
N VAL A 265 1.82 -18.05 21.77
CA VAL A 265 3.12 -17.53 21.31
C VAL A 265 4.19 -18.06 22.24
N SER A 266 5.17 -18.71 21.67
CA SER A 266 6.27 -19.36 22.38
C SER A 266 7.61 -18.70 22.10
N ILE A 267 8.50 -18.66 23.08
CA ILE A 267 9.90 -18.30 22.89
C ILE A 267 10.78 -19.50 23.11
N PHE A 268 11.60 -19.78 22.09
CA PHE A 268 12.59 -20.85 22.07
C PHE A 268 13.99 -20.28 22.31
N ALA A 269 14.73 -20.86 23.21
CA ALA A 269 16.14 -20.52 23.43
C ALA A 269 16.91 -21.73 23.96
N GLY A 270 18.15 -21.94 23.47
CA GLY A 270 18.95 -23.10 23.84
C GLY A 270 18.30 -24.44 23.46
N GLY A 271 17.57 -24.50 22.36
CA GLY A 271 16.92 -25.71 21.82
C GLY A 271 15.64 -26.16 22.54
N ALA A 272 15.08 -25.33 23.43
CA ALA A 272 13.85 -25.66 24.17
C ALA A 272 12.90 -24.45 24.25
N VAL A 273 11.59 -24.72 24.39
CA VAL A 273 10.61 -23.70 24.75
C VAL A 273 10.92 -23.21 26.17
N ARG A 274 11.08 -21.92 26.33
CA ARG A 274 11.35 -21.28 27.62
C ARG A 274 10.11 -20.71 28.28
N GLN A 275 9.24 -20.15 27.46
CA GLN A 275 7.99 -19.58 27.91
C GLN A 275 6.97 -19.64 26.78
N SER A 276 5.69 -19.83 27.12
CA SER A 276 4.56 -19.72 26.19
C SER A 276 3.51 -18.82 26.80
N ILE A 277 2.85 -18.02 25.99
CA ILE A 277 1.83 -17.05 26.40
C ILE A 277 0.63 -17.22 25.49
N GLU A 278 -0.52 -17.54 26.07
CA GLU A 278 -1.79 -17.47 25.38
C GLU A 278 -2.27 -16.02 25.31
N THR A 279 -2.65 -15.55 24.14
CA THR A 279 -3.14 -14.19 23.94
C THR A 279 -4.22 -14.17 22.88
N SER A 280 -5.04 -13.12 22.91
CA SER A 280 -6.14 -12.94 21.98
C SER A 280 -5.91 -11.70 21.13
N LEU A 281 -5.83 -11.90 19.83
CA LEU A 281 -5.67 -10.82 18.87
C LEU A 281 -7.03 -10.24 18.47
N PRO A 282 -7.24 -8.93 18.58
CA PRO A 282 -8.47 -8.30 18.12
C PRO A 282 -8.57 -8.35 16.59
N PRO A 283 -9.79 -8.26 16.02
CA PRO A 283 -9.98 -8.17 14.58
C PRO A 283 -9.18 -7.02 13.96
N LEU A 284 -8.43 -7.28 12.89
CA LEU A 284 -7.58 -6.31 12.18
C LEU A 284 -6.65 -5.49 13.10
N GLY A 285 -6.38 -6.02 14.30
CA GLY A 285 -5.68 -5.32 15.37
C GLY A 285 -4.35 -5.93 15.75
N SER A 286 -3.67 -5.27 16.67
CA SER A 286 -2.35 -5.70 17.17
C SER A 286 -2.39 -5.94 18.66
N GLN A 287 -1.56 -6.85 19.13
CA GLN A 287 -1.37 -7.17 20.53
C GLN A 287 0.11 -7.32 20.82
N GLN A 288 0.51 -6.98 22.05
CA GLN A 288 1.89 -7.11 22.49
C GLN A 288 2.00 -8.17 23.60
N VAL A 289 3.03 -8.98 23.51
CA VAL A 289 3.41 -9.95 24.53
C VAL A 289 4.85 -9.73 24.99
N GLN A 290 5.18 -10.13 26.19
CA GLN A 290 6.51 -9.95 26.78
C GLN A 290 6.99 -11.24 27.41
N PHE A 291 8.21 -11.65 27.05
CA PHE A 291 8.90 -12.79 27.65
C PHE A 291 10.06 -12.29 28.50
N ILE A 292 10.38 -13.00 29.57
CA ILE A 292 11.53 -12.68 30.44
C ILE A 292 12.50 -13.85 30.41
N LEU A 293 13.72 -13.60 29.92
CA LEU A 293 14.78 -14.60 29.84
C LEU A 293 15.99 -14.19 30.68
N PRO A 294 16.78 -15.14 31.20
CA PRO A 294 18.10 -14.86 31.76
C PRO A 294 19.03 -14.30 30.68
N ALA A 295 19.73 -13.21 30.98
CA ALA A 295 20.61 -12.54 30.00
C ALA A 295 21.89 -13.32 29.66
N GLN A 296 22.27 -14.28 30.49
CA GLN A 296 23.57 -14.99 30.38
C GLN A 296 23.47 -16.40 29.77
N ASP A 297 22.27 -16.96 29.68
CA ASP A 297 22.11 -18.37 29.30
C ASP A 297 22.07 -18.60 27.78
N PHE A 298 21.66 -17.60 27.01
CA PHE A 298 21.42 -17.76 25.56
C PHE A 298 21.89 -16.53 24.79
N ALA A 299 22.58 -16.78 23.69
CA ALA A 299 22.93 -15.71 22.74
C ALA A 299 21.80 -15.44 21.71
N GLN A 300 20.92 -16.40 21.50
CA GLN A 300 19.89 -16.39 20.47
C GLN A 300 18.57 -16.93 21.00
N ALA A 301 17.47 -16.37 20.53
CA ALA A 301 16.13 -16.88 20.76
C ALA A 301 15.29 -16.76 19.49
N THR A 302 14.22 -17.53 19.41
CA THR A 302 13.23 -17.45 18.34
C THR A 302 11.85 -17.33 18.99
N VAL A 303 11.12 -16.31 18.63
CA VAL A 303 9.69 -16.19 18.95
C VAL A 303 8.91 -16.87 17.83
N SER A 304 7.89 -17.63 18.20
CA SER A 304 7.04 -18.38 17.27
C SER A 304 5.58 -18.29 17.67
N ILE A 305 4.73 -18.17 16.67
CA ILE A 305 3.29 -18.42 16.81
C ILE A 305 3.08 -19.93 16.64
N ASP A 306 2.51 -20.60 17.68
CA ASP A 306 2.41 -22.06 17.68
C ASP A 306 1.34 -22.60 16.72
N GLN A 307 0.39 -21.77 16.35
CA GLN A 307 -0.68 -22.09 15.39
C GLN A 307 -0.31 -21.52 14.03
N THR A 308 0.22 -22.36 13.18
CA THR A 308 0.57 -22.00 11.80
C THR A 308 -0.70 -21.69 11.00
N ASP A 309 -0.61 -20.71 10.13
CA ASP A 309 -1.61 -20.41 9.12
C ASP A 309 -1.07 -20.71 7.70
N ASP A 310 -1.71 -20.17 6.69
CA ASP A 310 -1.34 -20.44 5.30
C ASP A 310 -0.05 -19.69 4.86
N TYR A 311 0.44 -18.74 5.68
CA TYR A 311 1.66 -17.98 5.42
C TYR A 311 2.65 -18.06 6.58
N THR A 312 3.55 -19.01 6.54
CA THR A 312 4.38 -19.39 7.69
C THR A 312 5.70 -18.60 7.85
N LEU A 313 6.06 -17.75 6.88
CA LEU A 313 7.32 -17.00 6.93
C LEU A 313 7.34 -15.93 8.02
N ASP A 314 6.20 -15.41 8.40
CA ASP A 314 6.04 -14.37 9.43
C ASP A 314 5.55 -14.90 10.78
N ASP A 315 5.36 -16.22 10.90
CA ASP A 315 5.07 -16.92 12.15
C ASP A 315 6.28 -16.99 13.10
N ASN A 316 7.50 -16.80 12.59
CA ASN A 316 8.73 -16.99 13.36
C ASN A 316 9.67 -15.81 13.18
N GLN A 317 10.22 -15.31 14.29
CA GLN A 317 11.28 -14.32 14.27
C GLN A 317 12.42 -14.68 15.21
N SER A 318 13.62 -14.81 14.64
CA SER A 318 14.84 -15.04 15.41
C SER A 318 15.50 -13.72 15.79
N LEU A 319 16.09 -13.65 16.99
CA LEU A 319 16.70 -12.44 17.53
C LEU A 319 17.92 -12.77 18.40
N TRP A 320 18.88 -11.84 18.48
CA TRP A 320 20.00 -11.91 19.37
C TRP A 320 19.57 -11.49 20.79
N VAL A 321 19.74 -12.38 21.77
CA VAL A 321 19.38 -12.13 23.18
C VAL A 321 20.57 -11.51 23.89
N LEU A 322 20.95 -10.32 23.49
CA LEU A 322 22.06 -9.60 24.08
C LEU A 322 21.57 -8.33 24.72
N PRO A 323 22.13 -7.97 25.88
CA PRO A 323 21.83 -6.67 26.45
C PRO A 323 22.31 -5.58 25.47
N PRO A 324 21.51 -4.53 25.25
CA PRO A 324 21.93 -3.43 24.41
C PRO A 324 23.20 -2.78 24.97
N LEU A 325 24.10 -2.38 24.06
CA LEU A 325 25.30 -1.65 24.46
C LEU A 325 24.90 -0.28 25.02
N PRO A 326 25.60 0.19 26.07
CA PRO A 326 25.35 1.51 26.61
C PRO A 326 25.72 2.58 25.56
N ARG A 327 24.83 3.52 25.37
CA ARG A 327 25.05 4.68 24.48
C ARG A 327 25.60 5.84 25.26
N SER A 328 26.29 6.74 24.60
CA SER A 328 26.92 7.88 25.24
C SER A 328 26.23 9.20 24.89
N PHE A 329 26.01 10.03 25.90
CA PHE A 329 25.52 11.39 25.73
C PHE A 329 26.44 12.41 26.38
N GLY A 330 26.39 13.63 25.92
CA GLY A 330 27.15 14.75 26.51
C GLY A 330 26.43 16.08 26.36
N PHE A 331 26.79 17.01 27.25
CA PHE A 331 26.27 18.37 27.19
C PHE A 331 27.33 19.30 26.60
N TRP A 332 26.89 20.19 25.71
CA TRP A 332 27.69 21.33 25.29
C TRP A 332 27.70 22.35 26.43
N LYS A 333 28.76 22.36 27.24
CA LYS A 333 28.91 23.28 28.36
C LYS A 333 29.88 24.44 28.06
N ASN A 334 29.56 25.61 28.58
CA ASN A 334 30.50 26.71 28.67
C ASN A 334 31.58 26.40 29.71
N GLN A 335 32.79 26.93 29.51
CA GLN A 335 33.94 26.65 30.35
C GLN A 335 33.87 27.33 31.73
N ASN A 336 32.75 27.94 32.11
CA ASN A 336 32.63 28.60 33.40
C ASN A 336 32.29 27.60 34.49
N PRO A 337 33.27 27.18 35.33
CA PRO A 337 33.06 26.14 36.33
C PRO A 337 32.17 26.56 37.50
N LYS A 338 31.61 27.78 37.47
CA LYS A 338 30.78 28.33 38.56
C LYS A 338 29.29 28.15 38.36
N ASP A 339 28.83 27.74 37.18
CA ASP A 339 27.42 27.53 36.96
C ASP A 339 27.03 26.12 37.40
N SER A 340 26.24 26.06 38.46
CA SER A 340 25.46 24.85 38.81
C SER A 340 24.64 24.43 37.61
N ASP A 341 24.58 23.12 37.36
CA ASP A 341 23.73 22.55 36.30
C ASP A 341 22.34 23.21 36.34
N SER A 342 21.90 23.76 35.20
CA SER A 342 20.55 24.32 35.09
C SER A 342 19.49 23.25 35.37
N LEU A 343 18.31 23.64 35.83
CA LEU A 343 17.21 22.70 36.05
C LEU A 343 16.92 21.86 34.79
N GLU A 344 17.00 22.46 33.62
CA GLU A 344 16.85 21.79 32.35
C GLU A 344 17.88 20.68 32.16
N GLN A 345 19.14 20.96 32.43
CA GLN A 345 20.22 19.98 32.37
C GLN A 345 20.04 18.85 33.37
N GLN A 346 19.58 19.16 34.58
CA GLN A 346 19.30 18.14 35.60
C GLN A 346 18.17 17.19 35.15
N PHE A 347 17.08 17.71 34.61
CA PHE A 347 15.98 16.89 34.06
C PHE A 347 16.44 15.99 32.92
N LEU A 348 17.15 16.55 31.94
CA LEU A 348 17.64 15.77 30.79
C LEU A 348 18.68 14.73 31.20
N ARG A 349 19.60 15.09 32.12
CA ARG A 349 20.57 14.11 32.67
C ARG A 349 19.85 12.97 33.36
N ALA A 350 18.94 13.27 34.27
CA ALA A 350 18.19 12.23 35.01
C ALA A 350 17.40 11.34 34.04
N ALA A 351 16.80 11.92 33.00
CA ALA A 351 16.09 11.15 31.98
C ALA A 351 17.04 10.22 31.21
N MET A 352 18.18 10.71 30.72
CA MET A 352 19.13 9.89 29.98
C MET A 352 19.80 8.82 30.84
N GLU A 353 20.19 9.13 32.07
CA GLU A 353 20.76 8.16 33.01
C GLU A 353 19.76 7.07 33.38
N SER A 354 18.46 7.39 33.47
CA SER A 354 17.38 6.43 33.75
C SER A 354 16.89 5.68 32.51
N ALA A 355 17.25 6.14 31.30
CA ALA A 355 16.90 5.53 30.05
C ALA A 355 17.57 4.17 29.82
N GLY A 356 17.46 3.26 30.71
CA GLY A 356 18.08 1.94 30.62
C GLY A 356 17.33 0.91 31.46
N ASP A 357 16.55 1.38 32.41
CA ASP A 357 15.74 0.48 33.24
C ASP A 357 14.41 0.18 32.54
N GLY A 358 14.42 -0.88 31.72
CA GLY A 358 13.25 -1.34 30.99
C GLY A 358 13.04 -0.69 29.62
N THR A 359 13.96 0.15 29.15
CA THR A 359 13.98 0.71 27.80
C THR A 359 15.11 0.11 26.95
N TRP A 360 15.10 0.35 25.66
CA TRP A 360 15.99 -0.26 24.67
C TRP A 360 17.43 0.25 24.71
N HIS A 361 17.64 1.44 25.28
CA HIS A 361 18.92 2.13 25.26
C HIS A 361 19.32 2.50 26.68
N ARG A 362 20.52 2.09 27.07
CA ARG A 362 21.16 2.57 28.26
C ARG A 362 22.10 3.71 27.90
N TRP A 363 21.78 4.92 28.31
CA TRP A 363 22.60 6.08 28.08
C TRP A 363 23.56 6.31 29.24
N GLN A 364 24.80 6.70 28.94
CA GLN A 364 25.81 7.05 29.92
C GLN A 364 26.40 8.41 29.58
N GLU A 365 26.50 9.30 30.58
CA GLU A 365 27.15 10.59 30.38
C GLU A 365 28.66 10.42 30.16
N ASN A 366 29.16 11.01 29.08
CA ASN A 366 30.59 10.99 28.72
C ASN A 366 31.14 12.41 28.58
N LYS A 367 31.64 12.97 29.69
CA LYS A 367 32.15 14.35 29.76
C LYS A 367 33.42 14.54 28.98
N GLU A 368 34.33 13.57 28.98
CA GLU A 368 35.63 13.68 28.29
C GLU A 368 35.40 13.74 26.77
N ARG A 369 34.59 12.87 26.26
CA ARG A 369 34.25 12.80 24.84
C ARG A 369 33.38 13.98 24.36
N ALA A 370 32.52 14.53 25.19
CA ALA A 370 31.82 15.79 24.87
C ALA A 370 32.77 16.95 24.65
N ASN A 371 33.88 17.01 25.42
CA ASN A 371 34.93 18.01 25.21
C ASN A 371 35.73 17.78 23.91
N GLU A 372 35.94 16.53 23.51
CA GLU A 372 36.57 16.18 22.22
C GLU A 372 35.75 16.65 21.03
N VAL A 373 34.44 16.44 21.01
CA VAL A 373 33.54 16.97 19.97
C VAL A 373 33.63 18.50 19.92
N ARG A 374 33.65 19.14 21.07
CA ARG A 374 33.77 20.59 21.20
C ARG A 374 35.10 21.15 20.69
N MET A 375 36.17 20.39 20.79
CA MET A 375 37.48 20.74 20.24
C MET A 375 37.64 20.41 18.76
N GLY A 376 36.59 19.88 18.10
CA GLY A 376 36.63 19.48 16.70
C GLY A 376 37.49 18.23 16.43
N ILE A 377 37.73 17.40 17.44
CA ILE A 377 38.44 16.14 17.30
C ILE A 377 37.48 15.15 16.59
N THR A 378 37.87 14.71 15.42
CA THR A 378 37.06 13.88 14.52
C THR A 378 36.85 12.47 15.05
N GLY A 379 35.59 12.08 15.05
CA GLY A 379 35.04 10.76 15.41
C GLY A 379 33.95 10.90 16.48
N PRO A 380 32.78 10.30 16.36
CA PRO A 380 31.71 10.50 17.33
C PRO A 380 32.05 9.78 18.64
N PRO A 381 32.66 10.45 19.59
CA PRO A 381 32.93 9.86 20.90
C PRO A 381 31.65 9.80 21.74
N ILE A 382 30.64 10.58 21.37
CA ILE A 382 29.29 10.54 21.95
C ILE A 382 28.27 10.44 20.81
N GLU A 383 27.15 9.76 21.08
CA GLU A 383 26.09 9.61 20.09
C GLU A 383 25.09 10.77 20.15
N LEU A 384 24.77 11.25 21.37
CA LEU A 384 23.84 12.35 21.59
C LEU A 384 24.54 13.57 22.22
N LEU A 385 24.55 14.68 21.49
CA LEU A 385 25.02 15.96 21.99
C LEU A 385 23.82 16.85 22.33
N LEU A 386 23.77 17.31 23.60
CA LEU A 386 22.71 18.16 24.13
C LEU A 386 23.22 19.63 24.18
N VAL A 387 22.56 20.50 23.41
CA VAL A 387 22.86 21.94 23.35
C VAL A 387 21.66 22.69 23.91
N LEU A 388 21.78 23.15 25.13
CA LEU A 388 20.69 23.74 25.90
C LEU A 388 20.81 25.26 25.95
N GLY A 389 19.69 25.97 25.72
CA GLY A 389 19.65 27.41 25.84
C GLY A 389 20.59 28.12 24.88
N LEU A 390 20.44 27.91 23.63
CA LEU A 390 21.37 28.24 22.55
C LEU A 390 22.01 29.66 22.57
N SER A 391 21.43 30.64 23.29
CA SER A 391 21.91 32.04 23.34
C SER A 391 23.29 32.24 23.98
N GLU A 392 23.65 31.38 24.95
CA GLU A 392 24.91 31.52 25.67
C GLU A 392 26.11 30.99 24.87
N TRP A 393 25.84 30.20 23.82
CA TRP A 393 26.87 29.49 23.05
C TRP A 393 27.10 30.05 21.66
N PHE A 394 26.28 31.02 21.30
CA PHE A 394 26.16 31.49 19.95
C PHE A 394 27.37 32.28 19.48
N GLU A 395 28.07 32.91 20.41
CA GLU A 395 29.28 33.69 20.17
C GLU A 395 30.57 32.84 20.21
N GLU A 396 30.45 31.51 20.52
CA GLU A 396 31.62 30.63 20.46
C GLU A 396 32.03 30.34 19.02
N GLU A 397 33.21 30.81 18.62
CA GLU A 397 33.83 30.37 17.38
C GLU A 397 33.97 28.85 17.35
N GLY A 398 33.36 28.22 16.37
CA GLY A 398 33.46 26.77 16.15
C GLY A 398 32.24 25.92 16.53
N LEU A 399 31.20 26.47 17.19
CA LEU A 399 30.01 25.71 17.51
C LEU A 399 29.36 25.11 16.25
N SER A 400 29.14 25.91 15.21
CA SER A 400 28.53 25.45 13.96
C SER A 400 29.36 24.36 13.28
N ILE A 401 30.70 24.51 13.30
CA ILE A 401 31.63 23.53 12.73
C ILE A 401 31.59 22.22 13.51
N ALA A 402 31.57 22.29 14.84
CA ALA A 402 31.51 21.10 15.69
C ALA A 402 30.17 20.36 15.56
N LEU A 403 29.07 21.11 15.49
CA LEU A 403 27.74 20.51 15.28
C LEU A 403 27.61 19.86 13.89
N ASP A 404 28.09 20.55 12.85
CA ASP A 404 28.09 19.99 11.48
C ASP A 404 28.96 18.73 11.40
N SER A 405 30.17 18.77 11.94
CA SER A 405 31.06 17.61 12.00
C SER A 405 30.43 16.44 12.76
N HIS A 406 29.74 16.69 13.87
CA HIS A 406 29.06 15.67 14.64
C HIS A 406 27.87 15.05 13.86
N LEU A 407 27.06 15.87 13.19
CA LEU A 407 25.94 15.43 12.36
C LEU A 407 26.42 14.67 11.10
N GLN A 408 27.49 15.15 10.45
CA GLN A 408 28.10 14.45 9.32
C GLN A 408 28.75 13.11 9.73
N GLY A 409 29.18 12.99 11.00
CA GLY A 409 29.66 11.75 11.59
C GLY A 409 28.54 10.77 12.02
N GLY A 410 27.27 11.07 11.75
CA GLY A 410 26.14 10.22 12.13
C GLY A 410 25.63 10.44 13.57
N GLY A 411 26.12 11.48 14.26
CA GLY A 411 25.70 11.82 15.63
C GLY A 411 24.33 12.48 15.72
N ILE A 412 23.74 12.47 16.89
CA ILE A 412 22.46 13.11 17.20
C ILE A 412 22.73 14.41 17.97
N VAL A 413 22.07 15.48 17.58
CA VAL A 413 22.11 16.76 18.29
C VAL A 413 20.70 17.12 18.74
N LEU A 414 20.51 17.35 20.03
CA LEU A 414 19.26 17.87 20.59
C LEU A 414 19.49 19.31 21.06
N ILE A 415 18.70 20.22 20.54
CA ILE A 415 18.81 21.65 20.81
C ILE A 415 17.54 22.14 21.48
N THR A 416 17.70 22.95 22.53
CA THR A 416 16.62 23.76 23.11
C THR A 416 16.84 25.25 22.85
N PRO A 417 15.77 26.06 22.72
CA PRO A 417 15.88 27.45 22.30
C PRO A 417 16.50 28.33 23.36
N PRO A 418 17.02 29.50 22.95
CA PRO A 418 17.45 30.54 23.87
C PRO A 418 16.26 31.22 24.55
N ASP A 419 16.55 31.98 25.62
CA ASP A 419 15.56 32.82 26.28
C ASP A 419 15.28 34.12 25.52
N ASP A 420 16.25 34.57 24.72
CA ASP A 420 16.21 35.81 23.90
C ASP A 420 17.17 35.70 22.68
N SER A 421 17.41 36.78 21.96
CA SER A 421 18.46 36.87 20.89
C SER A 421 18.17 36.10 19.58
N PHE A 422 16.92 35.94 19.18
CA PHE A 422 16.52 35.18 17.97
C PHE A 422 17.08 35.73 16.66
N VAL A 423 17.30 37.03 16.55
CA VAL A 423 17.76 37.66 15.30
C VAL A 423 19.19 37.24 14.96
N ALA A 424 20.08 37.27 15.95
CA ALA A 424 21.48 36.87 15.77
C ALA A 424 21.56 35.37 15.41
N MET A 425 20.76 34.52 16.05
CA MET A 425 20.67 33.10 15.73
C MET A 425 20.24 32.82 14.30
N ASN A 426 19.21 33.51 13.81
CA ASN A 426 18.74 33.35 12.45
C ASN A 426 19.85 33.61 11.41
N GLN A 427 20.69 34.59 11.69
CA GLN A 427 21.80 34.92 10.79
C GLN A 427 22.84 33.80 10.73
N VAL A 428 23.31 33.30 11.88
CA VAL A 428 24.35 32.25 11.91
C VAL A 428 23.87 30.91 11.40
N PHE A 429 22.65 30.50 11.74
CA PHE A 429 22.13 29.25 11.21
C PHE A 429 21.82 29.30 9.72
N LYS A 430 21.47 30.48 9.21
CA LYS A 430 21.35 30.70 7.77
C LYS A 430 22.70 30.65 7.06
N GLU A 431 23.73 31.26 7.67
CA GLU A 431 25.10 31.27 7.12
C GLU A 431 25.74 29.86 7.16
N SER A 432 25.50 29.08 8.21
CA SER A 432 26.01 27.71 8.34
C SER A 432 25.25 26.67 7.48
N GLY A 433 24.07 27.02 6.98
CA GLY A 433 23.20 26.06 6.26
C GLY A 433 22.68 24.89 7.11
N MET A 434 22.97 24.90 8.42
CA MET A 434 22.62 23.80 9.34
C MET A 434 21.11 23.73 9.61
N LEU A 435 20.48 24.90 9.76
CA LEU A 435 19.03 25.00 9.94
C LEU A 435 18.39 25.63 8.71
N SER A 436 17.37 24.98 8.20
CA SER A 436 16.58 25.46 7.08
C SER A 436 15.37 26.31 7.52
N PHE A 437 15.23 26.56 8.82
CA PHE A 437 14.12 27.30 9.39
C PHE A 437 14.54 28.59 10.07
N THR A 438 13.63 29.54 10.22
CA THR A 438 13.85 30.80 10.88
C THR A 438 13.04 30.89 12.17
N PHE A 439 13.66 31.44 13.21
CA PHE A 439 13.02 31.69 14.49
C PHE A 439 12.19 32.98 14.43
N GLY A 440 10.99 32.90 14.96
CA GLY A 440 10.12 34.05 15.20
C GLY A 440 10.12 34.50 16.66
N GLY A 441 9.03 35.07 17.11
CA GLY A 441 8.86 35.53 18.48
C GLY A 441 8.46 34.40 19.45
N ILE A 442 8.53 34.68 20.74
CA ILE A 442 8.03 33.80 21.79
C ILE A 442 6.51 33.91 21.88
N ASN A 443 5.82 32.78 21.75
CA ASN A 443 4.42 32.63 22.12
C ASN A 443 4.34 32.26 23.60
N ARG A 444 3.56 33.04 24.36
CA ARG A 444 3.33 32.80 25.78
C ARG A 444 1.85 32.63 26.07
N THR A 445 1.52 31.72 26.96
CA THR A 445 0.17 31.61 27.50
C THR A 445 -0.12 32.84 28.35
N MET A 446 -1.21 33.55 28.06
CA MET A 446 -1.65 34.67 28.88
C MET A 446 -2.29 34.18 30.18
N PRO A 447 -2.16 34.91 31.29
CA PRO A 447 -2.82 34.56 32.54
C PRO A 447 -4.34 34.39 32.33
N GLY A 448 -4.88 33.24 32.73
CA GLY A 448 -6.30 32.89 32.60
C GLY A 448 -6.70 32.20 31.31
N LEU A 449 -5.76 31.97 30.38
CA LEU A 449 -5.98 31.12 29.19
C LEU A 449 -5.40 29.73 29.41
N ASP A 450 -5.97 28.75 28.71
CA ASP A 450 -5.44 27.38 28.72
C ASP A 450 -4.03 27.35 28.12
N PRO A 451 -3.12 26.58 28.73
CA PRO A 451 -1.78 26.37 28.19
C PRO A 451 -1.83 25.65 26.85
N PHE A 452 -0.80 25.86 26.02
CA PHE A 452 -0.63 25.08 24.78
C PHE A 452 -0.45 23.61 25.11
N ARG A 453 -0.94 22.74 24.24
CA ARG A 453 -0.86 21.29 24.42
C ARG A 453 -0.48 20.60 23.13
N PHE A 454 0.14 19.45 23.19
CA PHE A 454 0.31 18.58 22.04
C PHE A 454 -1.05 18.09 21.55
N GLU A 455 -1.29 18.12 20.25
CA GLU A 455 -2.55 17.64 19.67
C GLU A 455 -2.35 16.63 18.54
N VAL A 456 -1.31 16.76 17.74
CA VAL A 456 -1.13 15.92 16.56
C VAL A 456 0.23 15.25 16.61
N LEU A 457 0.21 13.94 16.76
CA LEU A 457 1.27 13.09 16.26
C LEU A 457 1.02 12.94 14.76
N ALA A 458 1.99 13.25 13.91
CA ALA A 458 1.87 12.96 12.49
C ALA A 458 1.48 11.48 12.33
N GLU A 459 0.37 11.19 11.63
CA GLU A 459 -0.19 9.84 11.52
C GLU A 459 0.81 8.79 11.01
N LYS A 460 1.80 9.23 10.24
CA LYS A 460 2.91 8.41 9.71
C LYS A 460 4.19 8.45 10.56
N SER A 461 4.17 9.15 11.70
CA SER A 461 5.36 9.23 12.56
C SER A 461 5.55 7.95 13.36
N GLU A 462 6.80 7.50 13.50
CA GLU A 462 7.12 6.36 14.37
C GLU A 462 6.73 6.59 15.85
N LEU A 463 6.66 7.85 16.28
CA LEU A 463 6.14 8.21 17.59
C LEU A 463 4.68 7.75 17.79
N SER A 464 3.87 7.68 16.75
CA SER A 464 2.49 7.21 16.84
C SER A 464 2.37 5.75 17.29
N ARG A 465 3.41 4.94 17.11
CA ARG A 465 3.46 3.55 17.60
C ARG A 465 3.63 3.47 19.12
N VAL A 466 4.46 4.34 19.68
CA VAL A 466 4.74 4.38 21.13
C VAL A 466 3.66 5.13 21.88
N PHE A 467 3.21 6.24 21.29
CA PHE A 467 2.19 7.09 21.88
C PHE A 467 0.82 6.80 21.24
N SER A 468 0.23 5.66 21.63
CA SER A 468 -1.14 5.27 21.26
C SER A 468 -1.99 5.04 22.52
N GLY A 469 -3.28 5.30 22.46
CA GLY A 469 -4.19 5.07 23.58
C GLY A 469 -3.82 5.89 24.83
N ASP A 470 -3.67 5.22 25.98
CA ASP A 470 -3.41 5.88 27.27
C ASP A 470 -2.02 6.53 27.35
N SER A 471 -1.00 6.01 26.66
CA SER A 471 0.33 6.62 26.63
C SER A 471 0.33 7.96 25.89
N ALA A 472 -0.45 8.09 24.84
CA ALA A 472 -0.66 9.35 24.14
C ALA A 472 -1.40 10.37 25.03
N ARG A 473 -2.33 9.91 25.86
CA ARG A 473 -3.11 10.78 26.73
C ARG A 473 -2.25 11.58 27.69
N ASP A 474 -1.23 10.97 28.33
CA ASP A 474 -0.33 11.68 29.25
C ASP A 474 0.48 12.77 28.51
N LEU A 475 0.96 12.47 27.31
CA LEU A 475 1.64 13.44 26.46
C LEU A 475 0.72 14.63 26.09
N TYR A 476 -0.52 14.36 25.69
CA TYR A 476 -1.49 15.41 25.33
C TYR A 476 -1.96 16.24 26.53
N LEU A 477 -1.84 15.73 27.75
CA LEU A 477 -2.11 16.48 28.97
C LEU A 477 -0.96 17.41 29.38
N SER A 478 0.23 17.25 28.78
CA SER A 478 1.38 18.12 29.07
C SER A 478 1.04 19.57 28.72
N GLN A 479 1.47 20.47 29.57
CA GLN A 479 1.23 21.91 29.43
C GLN A 479 2.47 22.61 28.93
N ILE A 480 2.35 23.33 27.83
CA ILE A 480 3.39 24.19 27.30
C ILE A 480 2.97 25.65 27.57
N LYS A 481 3.73 26.34 28.40
CA LYS A 481 3.44 27.72 28.81
C LYS A 481 3.97 28.74 27.83
N GLN A 482 5.08 28.41 27.19
CA GLN A 482 5.69 29.24 26.16
C GLN A 482 6.52 28.41 25.19
N PHE A 483 6.57 28.84 23.96
CA PHE A 483 7.42 28.25 22.91
C PHE A 483 7.78 29.31 21.87
N ILE A 484 8.84 29.04 21.11
CA ILE A 484 9.30 29.89 20.00
C ILE A 484 8.55 29.49 18.73
N THR A 485 8.01 30.48 18.02
CA THR A 485 7.47 30.25 16.68
C THR A 485 8.59 30.00 15.69
N VAL A 486 8.39 29.05 14.82
CA VAL A 486 9.34 28.67 13.77
C VAL A 486 8.62 28.69 12.43
N GLN A 487 9.27 29.23 11.41
CA GLN A 487 8.81 29.10 10.03
C GLN A 487 9.38 27.82 9.46
N GLU A 488 8.49 26.89 9.11
CA GLU A 488 8.85 25.55 8.61
C GLU A 488 9.39 25.60 7.18
N ASP A 489 10.21 24.60 6.85
CA ASP A 489 10.67 24.27 5.50
C ASP A 489 10.29 22.82 5.20
N GLU A 490 10.09 22.48 3.93
CA GLU A 490 9.73 21.14 3.44
C GLU A 490 10.78 20.05 3.81
N SER A 491 12.01 20.42 4.12
CA SER A 491 13.07 19.50 4.55
C SER A 491 12.97 19.03 6.01
N LEU A 492 11.99 19.54 6.77
CA LEU A 492 11.84 19.28 8.19
C LEU A 492 10.68 18.34 8.47
N GLU A 493 10.94 17.33 9.24
CA GLU A 493 9.90 16.51 9.86
C GLU A 493 9.41 17.21 11.13
N VAL A 494 8.09 17.31 11.30
CA VAL A 494 7.48 17.90 12.50
C VAL A 494 6.64 16.82 13.20
N PRO A 495 7.27 16.04 14.09
CA PRO A 495 6.58 14.94 14.77
C PRO A 495 5.53 15.42 15.78
N LEU A 496 5.68 16.59 16.36
CA LEU A 496 4.75 17.13 17.35
C LEU A 496 4.36 18.58 17.06
N ARG A 497 3.07 18.85 17.09
CA ARG A 497 2.45 20.18 16.91
C ARG A 497 1.56 20.55 18.09
N ASP A 498 1.25 21.85 18.22
CA ASP A 498 0.19 22.31 19.11
C ASP A 498 -1.19 22.24 18.43
N ARG A 499 -2.24 22.50 19.16
CA ARG A 499 -3.64 22.55 18.65
C ARG A 499 -3.86 23.53 17.51
N SER A 500 -3.04 24.55 17.36
CA SER A 500 -3.11 25.52 16.26
C SER A 500 -2.29 25.07 15.04
N GLY A 501 -1.70 23.87 15.06
CA GLY A 501 -0.84 23.34 14.03
C GLY A 501 0.58 23.84 14.06
N LYS A 502 1.01 24.62 15.07
CA LYS A 502 2.37 25.15 15.17
C LYS A 502 3.34 24.08 15.61
N PRO A 503 4.56 24.04 15.05
CA PRO A 503 5.56 23.04 15.38
C PRO A 503 6.08 23.21 16.81
N LEU A 504 6.12 22.11 17.55
CA LEU A 504 6.67 22.03 18.90
C LEU A 504 7.99 21.29 18.95
N VAL A 505 8.15 20.28 18.08
CA VAL A 505 9.38 19.54 17.88
C VAL A 505 9.64 19.43 16.40
N LEU A 506 10.86 19.76 15.99
CA LEU A 506 11.32 19.65 14.61
C LEU A 506 12.48 18.66 14.55
N VAL A 507 12.53 17.89 13.49
CA VAL A 507 13.59 16.92 13.24
C VAL A 507 14.12 17.11 11.83
N ARG A 508 15.45 17.15 11.68
CA ARG A 508 16.14 17.12 10.40
C ARG A 508 17.08 15.93 10.36
N SER A 509 16.91 15.09 9.36
CA SER A 509 17.78 13.94 9.11
C SER A 509 18.82 14.30 8.06
N PHE A 510 20.05 13.81 8.22
CA PHE A 510 21.17 14.00 7.32
C PHE A 510 21.51 12.71 6.59
N PRO A 511 22.01 12.76 5.35
CA PRO A 511 22.37 11.57 4.59
C PRO A 511 23.39 10.65 5.29
N SER A 512 24.22 11.22 6.16
CA SER A 512 25.19 10.52 7.01
C SER A 512 24.56 9.65 8.11
N GLY A 513 23.24 9.70 8.30
CA GLY A 513 22.54 9.12 9.45
C GLY A 513 22.49 10.05 10.67
N GLY A 514 23.13 11.21 10.61
CA GLY A 514 23.07 12.21 11.66
C GLY A 514 21.69 12.84 11.79
N ARG A 515 21.36 13.35 12.99
CA ARG A 515 20.04 13.88 13.28
C ARG A 515 20.08 15.12 14.15
N LEU A 516 19.35 16.14 13.74
CA LEU A 516 19.11 17.34 14.52
C LEU A 516 17.66 17.31 15.04
N ILE A 517 17.51 17.36 16.36
CA ILE A 517 16.23 17.45 17.05
C ILE A 517 16.14 18.83 17.70
N PHE A 518 15.15 19.61 17.33
CA PHE A 518 14.96 20.93 17.87
C PHE A 518 13.61 21.02 18.59
N PHE A 519 13.65 21.32 19.90
CA PHE A 519 12.48 21.68 20.67
C PHE A 519 12.23 23.18 20.58
N THR A 520 11.01 23.59 20.34
CA THR A 520 10.66 25.02 20.32
C THR A 520 10.47 25.61 21.71
N PHE A 521 10.62 24.79 22.74
CA PHE A 521 10.49 25.17 24.15
C PHE A 521 11.60 24.54 24.99
N ARG A 522 11.89 25.14 26.15
CA ARG A 522 12.90 24.64 27.07
C ARG A 522 12.29 23.63 28.05
N MET A 523 13.10 22.70 28.53
CA MET A 523 12.68 21.55 29.36
C MET A 523 12.71 21.86 30.86
N PHE A 524 12.04 22.92 31.30
CA PHE A 524 11.90 23.23 32.72
C PHE A 524 10.58 23.98 33.03
N PRO A 525 10.17 24.07 34.32
CA PRO A 525 8.78 24.42 34.71
C PRO A 525 8.27 25.77 34.25
N GLN A 526 9.14 26.75 33.93
CA GLN A 526 8.70 28.03 33.38
C GLN A 526 8.18 27.91 31.94
N TRP A 527 8.66 26.92 31.20
CA TRP A 527 8.26 26.68 29.80
C TRP A 527 7.27 25.53 29.65
N THR A 528 7.42 24.45 30.40
CA THR A 528 6.58 23.26 30.30
C THR A 528 6.60 22.41 31.57
N ASP A 529 5.54 21.64 31.79
CA ASP A 529 5.49 20.58 32.81
C ASP A 529 5.92 19.20 32.28
N LEU A 530 6.27 19.08 30.99
CA LEU A 530 6.64 17.84 30.32
C LEU A 530 7.71 17.03 31.08
N PRO A 531 8.81 17.62 31.63
CA PRO A 531 9.83 16.86 32.37
C PRO A 531 9.30 16.16 33.63
N MET A 532 8.11 16.52 34.11
CA MET A 532 7.46 15.92 35.28
C MET A 532 6.39 14.87 34.87
N ARG A 533 6.26 14.57 33.57
CA ARG A 533 5.30 13.63 33.03
C ARG A 533 5.94 12.27 32.75
N ASN A 534 5.14 11.21 32.87
CA ASN A 534 5.60 9.85 32.54
C ASN A 534 5.96 9.68 31.05
N SER A 535 5.38 10.50 30.17
CA SER A 535 5.66 10.53 28.74
C SER A 535 7.01 11.17 28.37
N PHE A 536 7.68 11.87 29.29
CA PHE A 536 8.92 12.60 28.99
C PHE A 536 10.07 11.69 28.58
N LEU A 537 10.36 10.67 29.38
CA LEU A 537 11.45 9.74 29.10
C LEU A 537 11.20 8.95 27.82
N PRO A 538 10.03 8.31 27.61
CA PRO A 538 9.73 7.64 26.34
C PRO A 538 9.86 8.57 25.14
N LEU A 539 9.40 9.82 25.24
CA LEU A 539 9.49 10.78 24.14
C LEU A 539 10.94 11.08 23.77
N LEU A 540 11.81 11.34 24.74
CA LEU A 540 13.22 11.61 24.48
C LEU A 540 13.92 10.40 23.88
N VAL A 541 13.69 9.21 24.41
CA VAL A 541 14.29 7.97 23.91
C VAL A 541 13.87 7.71 22.47
N GLU A 542 12.58 7.83 22.16
CA GLU A 542 12.08 7.63 20.80
C GLU A 542 12.60 8.68 19.83
N LEU A 543 12.59 9.95 20.19
CA LEU A 543 13.17 11.01 19.35
C LEU A 543 14.65 10.76 19.03
N CYS A 544 15.41 10.26 19.99
CA CYS A 544 16.82 9.90 19.79
C CYS A 544 16.99 8.57 19.03
N ALA A 545 15.99 7.71 19.02
CA ALA A 545 16.02 6.43 18.32
C ALA A 545 15.49 6.50 16.88
N LEU A 546 14.59 7.45 16.59
CA LEU A 546 14.02 7.66 15.26
C LEU A 546 15.14 7.86 14.23
N ASN A 547 15.30 7.14 13.18
CA ASN A 547 16.35 7.19 12.15
C ASN A 547 17.72 6.58 12.50
N GLN A 548 17.95 6.14 13.68
CA GLN A 548 18.90 5.04 13.66
C GLN A 548 18.16 3.95 12.88
N LYS A 549 18.62 3.68 11.63
CA LYS A 549 18.31 2.43 10.98
C LYS A 549 18.30 1.44 12.14
N GLN A 550 17.28 0.67 12.30
CA GLN A 550 17.03 -0.24 13.43
C GLN A 550 18.24 -1.11 13.81
N ASP A 551 19.43 -0.64 13.54
CA ASP A 551 20.70 -1.29 13.29
C ASP A 551 21.43 -1.71 14.57
N SER A 552 20.93 -1.35 15.77
CA SER A 552 21.73 -1.65 16.96
C SER A 552 20.91 -1.85 18.24
N ILE A 553 19.91 -2.69 18.19
CA ILE A 553 19.28 -3.18 19.41
C ILE A 553 20.12 -4.35 19.92
N GLY A 554 20.70 -4.21 21.09
CA GLY A 554 21.55 -5.25 21.67
C GLY A 554 22.88 -5.50 20.95
N GLY A 555 23.39 -4.51 20.18
CA GLY A 555 24.61 -4.68 19.39
C GLY A 555 24.43 -5.51 18.13
N ALA A 556 23.21 -5.83 17.74
CA ALA A 556 22.87 -6.47 16.48
C ALA A 556 22.32 -5.43 15.49
N ILE A 557 22.73 -5.51 14.24
CA ILE A 557 22.19 -4.72 13.13
C ILE A 557 20.95 -5.44 12.63
N ARG A 558 19.82 -4.73 12.54
CA ARG A 558 18.59 -5.31 12.01
C ARG A 558 18.30 -4.77 10.62
N LEU A 559 18.04 -5.68 9.68
CA LEU A 559 17.74 -5.41 8.28
C LEU A 559 16.46 -6.14 7.88
N GLN A 560 15.73 -5.57 6.97
CA GLN A 560 14.69 -6.33 6.25
C GLN A 560 15.34 -7.19 5.17
N ALA A 561 14.74 -8.33 4.85
CA ALA A 561 15.24 -9.16 3.75
C ALA A 561 15.23 -8.36 2.45
N GLY A 562 16.35 -8.39 1.71
CA GLY A 562 16.56 -7.63 0.48
C GLY A 562 17.13 -6.22 0.67
N GLU A 563 17.23 -5.72 1.89
CA GLU A 563 17.84 -4.41 2.16
C GLU A 563 19.35 -4.46 1.92
N ALA A 564 19.84 -3.59 1.03
CA ALA A 564 21.27 -3.57 0.70
C ALA A 564 22.09 -3.01 1.88
N MET A 565 23.11 -3.76 2.29
CA MET A 565 24.05 -3.33 3.32
C MET A 565 25.46 -3.84 3.01
N GLU A 566 26.45 -2.99 3.31
CA GLU A 566 27.86 -3.34 3.25
C GLU A 566 28.50 -3.20 4.65
N ILE A 567 29.33 -4.16 5.01
CA ILE A 567 30.16 -4.11 6.22
C ILE A 567 31.61 -4.05 5.81
N GLY A 568 32.21 -2.87 5.91
CA GLY A 568 33.48 -2.56 5.24
C GLY A 568 33.29 -2.63 3.73
N ASP A 569 34.11 -3.41 3.03
CA ASP A 569 34.00 -3.63 1.58
C ASP A 569 33.22 -4.92 1.21
N ASN A 570 32.57 -5.56 2.18
CA ASN A 570 31.86 -6.83 1.95
C ASN A 570 30.35 -6.62 1.98
N PRO A 571 29.61 -6.99 0.91
CA PRO A 571 28.16 -6.96 0.90
C PRO A 571 27.60 -8.03 1.86
N VAL A 572 26.56 -7.69 2.58
CA VAL A 572 25.80 -8.63 3.42
C VAL A 572 24.80 -9.37 2.54
N ASP A 573 24.77 -10.69 2.63
CA ASP A 573 23.69 -11.48 2.02
C ASP A 573 22.41 -11.32 2.86
N THR A 574 21.51 -10.46 2.38
CA THR A 574 20.23 -10.18 3.02
C THR A 574 19.08 -10.96 2.40
N GLN A 575 19.33 -11.92 1.52
CA GLN A 575 18.29 -12.70 0.84
C GLN A 575 17.71 -13.83 1.71
N SER A 576 18.32 -14.12 2.86
CA SER A 576 17.87 -15.18 3.77
C SER A 576 17.49 -14.63 5.12
N LEU A 577 16.33 -15.04 5.65
CA LEU A 577 15.89 -14.68 7.01
C LEU A 577 16.77 -15.35 8.06
N GLY A 578 17.00 -14.68 9.19
CA GLY A 578 17.67 -15.28 10.35
C GLY A 578 18.76 -14.42 10.95
N LEU A 579 19.64 -15.10 11.70
CA LEU A 579 20.73 -14.48 12.44
C LEU A 579 22.07 -14.79 11.80
N PHE A 580 22.82 -13.74 11.51
CA PHE A 580 24.13 -13.82 10.88
C PHE A 580 25.19 -13.13 11.72
N GLN A 581 26.42 -13.58 11.64
CA GLN A 581 27.57 -12.95 12.29
C GLN A 581 28.69 -12.72 11.28
N MET A 582 29.11 -11.46 11.12
CA MET A 582 30.22 -11.06 10.28
C MET A 582 31.28 -10.36 11.13
N GLY A 583 32.34 -11.09 11.50
CA GLY A 583 33.34 -10.62 12.46
C GLY A 583 32.70 -10.39 13.84
N GLU A 584 32.82 -9.18 14.36
CA GLU A 584 32.20 -8.78 15.63
C GLU A 584 30.75 -8.30 15.48
N LYS A 585 30.32 -8.00 14.26
CA LYS A 585 28.97 -7.51 13.99
C LYS A 585 27.97 -8.65 13.91
N ARG A 586 26.85 -8.47 14.56
CA ARG A 586 25.70 -9.37 14.55
C ARG A 586 24.59 -8.76 13.74
N ILE A 587 23.94 -9.56 12.91
CA ILE A 587 22.93 -9.11 11.96
C ILE A 587 21.68 -9.94 12.18
N GLU A 588 20.53 -9.29 12.22
CA GLU A 588 19.21 -9.90 12.21
C GLU A 588 18.53 -9.54 10.88
N ILE A 589 18.24 -10.52 10.06
CA ILE A 589 17.47 -10.33 8.83
C ILE A 589 16.06 -10.79 9.10
N VAL A 590 15.13 -9.83 9.08
CA VAL A 590 13.73 -10.05 9.42
C VAL A 590 12.84 -10.02 8.18
N HIS A 591 11.68 -10.66 8.29
CA HIS A 591 10.68 -10.68 7.24
C HIS A 591 10.13 -9.26 6.98
N PRO A 592 9.97 -8.83 5.69
CA PRO A 592 9.35 -7.56 5.36
C PRO A 592 7.87 -7.55 5.73
N LEU A 593 7.45 -6.68 6.65
CA LEU A 593 6.06 -6.64 7.14
C LEU A 593 5.02 -6.44 6.03
N VAL A 594 5.39 -5.74 4.98
CA VAL A 594 4.49 -5.48 3.83
C VAL A 594 4.05 -6.77 3.14
N GLU A 595 4.86 -7.83 3.19
CA GLU A 595 4.56 -9.14 2.61
C GLU A 595 3.59 -9.99 3.47
N SER A 596 3.35 -9.59 4.71
CA SER A 596 2.36 -10.23 5.60
C SER A 596 0.93 -9.75 5.34
N MET A 597 0.75 -8.69 4.53
CA MET A 597 -0.57 -8.12 4.28
C MET A 597 -1.33 -8.94 3.24
N PRO A 598 -2.52 -9.48 3.54
CA PRO A 598 -3.26 -10.33 2.60
C PRO A 598 -4.02 -9.54 1.52
N GLU A 599 -3.81 -8.23 1.41
CA GLU A 599 -4.50 -7.37 0.45
C GLU A 599 -4.03 -7.63 -0.98
N VAL A 600 -4.97 -7.80 -1.89
CA VAL A 600 -4.75 -7.99 -3.32
C VAL A 600 -5.07 -6.70 -4.07
N ILE A 601 -4.27 -6.36 -5.09
CA ILE A 601 -4.50 -5.18 -5.92
C ILE A 601 -5.77 -5.36 -6.77
N ASN A 602 -6.45 -4.26 -7.07
CA ASN A 602 -7.61 -4.31 -7.96
C ASN A 602 -7.14 -4.60 -9.40
N GLN A 603 -7.76 -5.61 -10.05
CA GLN A 603 -7.42 -6.02 -11.41
C GLN A 603 -7.47 -4.87 -12.42
N ASN A 604 -8.50 -4.04 -12.37
CA ASN A 604 -8.67 -2.94 -13.32
C ASN A 604 -7.60 -1.86 -13.12
N GLU A 605 -7.29 -1.54 -11.87
CA GLU A 605 -6.26 -0.57 -11.51
C GLU A 605 -4.88 -1.02 -11.99
N LEU A 606 -4.52 -2.27 -11.74
CA LEU A 606 -3.26 -2.84 -12.21
C LEU A 606 -3.16 -2.86 -13.73
N THR A 607 -4.24 -3.19 -14.37
CA THR A 607 -4.29 -3.24 -15.81
C THR A 607 -4.09 -1.88 -16.45
N GLU A 608 -4.78 -0.86 -15.96
CA GLU A 608 -4.60 0.52 -16.40
C GLU A 608 -3.15 0.98 -16.20
N ALA A 609 -2.55 0.61 -15.06
CA ALA A 609 -1.17 0.94 -14.76
C ALA A 609 -0.17 0.29 -15.73
N LEU A 610 -0.39 -0.96 -16.13
CA LEU A 610 0.52 -1.70 -17.02
C LEU A 610 0.37 -1.32 -18.50
N VAL A 611 -0.84 -0.95 -18.92
CA VAL A 611 -1.12 -0.62 -20.34
C VAL A 611 -0.74 0.83 -20.66
N GLY A 612 -0.70 1.71 -19.68
CA GLY A 612 -0.49 3.14 -19.87
C GLY A 612 -1.74 3.83 -20.45
N ASN A 613 -1.60 5.10 -20.88
CA ASN A 613 -2.71 5.90 -21.41
C ASN A 613 -3.15 5.51 -22.85
N SER A 614 -2.67 4.42 -23.39
CA SER A 614 -3.09 3.95 -24.70
C SER A 614 -4.47 3.29 -24.62
N SER A 615 -5.45 3.92 -25.25
CA SER A 615 -6.89 3.61 -25.25
C SER A 615 -7.26 2.31 -25.98
N SER A 616 -6.46 1.26 -25.91
CA SER A 616 -6.77 0.02 -26.62
C SER A 616 -6.12 -1.23 -26.03
N VAL A 617 -6.49 -1.64 -24.83
CA VAL A 617 -6.51 -3.08 -24.50
C VAL A 617 -7.51 -3.35 -23.38
N PRO A 618 -8.55 -4.14 -23.60
CA PRO A 618 -9.47 -4.57 -22.55
C PRO A 618 -8.89 -5.77 -21.83
N THR A 619 -8.66 -5.59 -20.58
CA THR A 619 -8.20 -6.58 -19.64
C THR A 619 -9.36 -7.36 -19.04
N GLY A 620 -9.17 -8.64 -18.87
CA GLY A 620 -10.16 -9.50 -18.23
C GLY A 620 -11.42 -9.81 -19.06
N LEU A 621 -11.43 -9.46 -20.36
CA LEU A 621 -12.50 -9.89 -21.24
C LEU A 621 -12.40 -11.39 -21.51
N SER A 622 -13.53 -12.11 -21.39
CA SER A 622 -13.59 -13.48 -21.86
C SER A 622 -13.10 -13.55 -23.32
N VAL A 623 -12.59 -14.69 -23.75
CA VAL A 623 -12.12 -14.89 -25.14
C VAL A 623 -13.14 -14.39 -26.18
N ASN A 624 -14.44 -14.47 -25.85
CA ASN A 624 -15.53 -13.98 -26.71
C ASN A 624 -15.60 -12.45 -26.74
N GLN A 625 -15.22 -11.73 -25.67
CA GLN A 625 -15.22 -10.26 -25.63
C GLN A 625 -14.02 -9.67 -26.38
N VAL A 626 -12.86 -10.32 -26.29
CA VAL A 626 -11.67 -9.92 -27.09
C VAL A 626 -11.92 -10.13 -28.58
N ARG A 627 -12.56 -11.27 -28.95
CA ARG A 627 -12.96 -11.53 -30.34
C ARG A 627 -14.01 -10.54 -30.86
N ALA A 628 -14.92 -10.07 -29.99
CA ALA A 628 -15.91 -9.06 -30.36
C ALA A 628 -15.28 -7.71 -30.70
N GLN A 629 -14.16 -7.36 -30.09
CA GLN A 629 -13.46 -6.09 -30.37
C GLN A 629 -12.56 -6.14 -31.61
N SER A 630 -12.10 -7.33 -32.02
CA SER A 630 -11.32 -7.51 -33.27
C SER A 630 -12.20 -7.69 -34.51
N GLY A 631 -13.51 -7.92 -34.35
CA GLY A 631 -14.45 -8.04 -35.43
C GLY A 631 -15.11 -6.72 -35.85
N ILE A 632 -15.68 -6.66 -37.06
CA ILE A 632 -16.48 -5.49 -37.51
C ILE A 632 -17.79 -5.50 -36.71
N PRO A 633 -18.04 -4.48 -35.86
CA PRO A 633 -19.23 -4.45 -35.02
C PRO A 633 -20.47 -4.22 -35.86
N LEU A 634 -21.48 -5.05 -35.73
CA LEU A 634 -22.75 -4.93 -36.46
C LEU A 634 -23.82 -4.14 -35.68
N TRP A 635 -23.58 -3.87 -34.39
CA TRP A 635 -24.55 -3.15 -33.55
C TRP A 635 -24.98 -1.78 -34.07
N PRO A 636 -24.13 -0.94 -34.78
CA PRO A 636 -24.59 0.33 -35.28
C PRO A 636 -25.69 0.19 -36.34
N TRP A 637 -25.60 -0.86 -37.18
CA TRP A 637 -26.61 -1.15 -38.20
C TRP A 637 -27.91 -1.65 -37.57
N PHE A 638 -27.85 -2.48 -36.54
CA PHE A 638 -29.03 -2.92 -35.80
C PHE A 638 -29.67 -1.77 -35.01
N ALA A 639 -28.88 -0.86 -34.44
CA ALA A 639 -29.38 0.35 -33.79
C ALA A 639 -30.10 1.26 -34.78
N LEU A 640 -29.53 1.50 -35.98
CA LEU A 640 -30.13 2.30 -37.05
C LEU A 640 -31.45 1.65 -37.53
N ALA A 641 -31.45 0.35 -37.78
CA ALA A 641 -32.64 -0.38 -38.18
C ALA A 641 -33.75 -0.31 -37.10
N SER A 642 -33.40 -0.44 -35.85
CA SER A 642 -34.33 -0.30 -34.72
C SER A 642 -34.94 1.12 -34.64
N ALA A 643 -34.14 2.15 -34.87
CA ALA A 643 -34.61 3.54 -34.88
C ALA A 643 -35.59 3.78 -36.06
N ILE A 644 -35.28 3.27 -37.27
CA ILE A 644 -36.16 3.36 -38.44
C ILE A 644 -37.49 2.66 -38.18
N LEU A 645 -37.46 1.44 -37.59
CA LEU A 645 -38.65 0.71 -37.26
C LEU A 645 -39.52 1.42 -36.19
N MET A 646 -38.91 2.04 -35.21
CA MET A 646 -39.58 2.81 -34.15
C MET A 646 -40.33 4.02 -34.75
N VAL A 647 -39.68 4.75 -35.67
CA VAL A 647 -40.29 5.86 -36.36
C VAL A 647 -41.44 5.36 -37.27
N SER A 648 -41.25 4.24 -37.96
CA SER A 648 -42.27 3.63 -38.80
C SER A 648 -43.51 3.20 -38.01
N GLU A 649 -43.32 2.61 -36.80
CA GLU A 649 -44.41 2.27 -35.90
C GLU A 649 -45.15 3.53 -35.42
N MET A 650 -44.43 4.60 -35.09
CA MET A 650 -45.03 5.85 -34.65
C MET A 650 -45.88 6.50 -35.76
N ILE A 651 -45.43 6.48 -37.00
CA ILE A 651 -46.18 6.98 -38.16
C ILE A 651 -47.45 6.12 -38.43
N LEU A 652 -47.30 4.81 -38.38
CA LEU A 652 -48.42 3.89 -38.66
C LEU A 652 -49.45 3.85 -37.51
N SER A 653 -49.03 4.16 -36.30
CA SER A 653 -49.89 4.25 -35.11
C SER A 653 -50.55 5.59 -34.92
N ALA A 654 -50.11 6.63 -35.64
CA ALA A 654 -50.69 7.97 -35.57
C ALA A 654 -52.14 7.97 -36.04
N PRO A 655 -53.09 8.55 -35.30
CA PRO A 655 -54.49 8.65 -35.72
C PRO A 655 -54.57 9.58 -36.97
N ILE A 656 -55.09 9.04 -38.07
CA ILE A 656 -55.40 9.83 -39.25
C ILE A 656 -56.51 10.82 -38.85
N SER A 657 -56.20 12.07 -38.55
CA SER A 657 -57.17 13.13 -38.39
C SER A 657 -57.90 13.35 -39.73
N SER A 658 -59.14 12.91 -39.79
CA SER A 658 -60.02 13.24 -40.92
C SER A 658 -60.16 14.77 -41.01
N PRO A 659 -60.04 15.41 -42.20
CA PRO A 659 -60.31 16.84 -42.33
C PRO A 659 -61.81 17.06 -42.10
N LEU A 660 -62.15 17.90 -41.11
CA LEU A 660 -63.50 18.44 -40.93
C LEU A 660 -63.80 19.32 -42.13
N ILE A 661 -64.60 18.81 -43.07
CA ILE A 661 -65.24 19.63 -44.11
C ILE A 661 -66.30 20.48 -43.41
N SER A 662 -66.01 21.72 -43.13
CA SER A 662 -67.01 22.72 -42.78
C SER A 662 -67.83 23.07 -44.03
N LYS A 663 -69.06 22.57 -44.14
CA LYS A 663 -70.05 23.13 -45.01
C LYS A 663 -70.64 24.37 -44.35
N GLU A 664 -70.17 25.53 -44.71
CA GLU A 664 -70.96 26.75 -44.60
C GLU A 664 -72.17 26.60 -45.50
N SER A 665 -73.35 26.61 -44.89
CA SER A 665 -74.62 26.82 -45.61
C SER A 665 -74.86 28.30 -45.66
N ALA A 666 -74.75 28.90 -46.83
CA ALA A 666 -75.39 30.13 -47.16
C ALA A 666 -76.86 29.85 -47.42
N ASN A 667 -77.67 30.75 -46.93
CA ASN A 667 -79.00 31.21 -47.33
C ASN A 667 -80.17 30.95 -46.37
N GLY A 668 -80.83 32.11 -46.12
CA GLY A 668 -82.21 32.34 -45.89
C GLY A 668 -82.57 32.77 -44.50
#